data_ec0cf9a14818bfe15d5b0fb69d4b15f0
#
_entry.id   ec0cf9a14818bfe15d5b0fb69d4b15f0
#
_cell.length_a   1.000
_cell.length_b   1.000
_cell.length_c   1.000
_cell.angle_alpha   90.00
_cell.angle_beta   90.00
_cell.angle_gamma   90.00
#
_symmetry.space_group_name_H-M   'P 1'
#
loop_
_entity.id
_entity.type
_entity.pdbx_description
1 polymer ?
#
loop_
_entity_poly.entity_id
_entity_poly.type
_entity_poly.pdbx_seq_one_letter_code
_entity_poly.pdbx_strand_id
1 'polypeptide(L)'
;VADDTDDVREHGDGVGTLPPGTRFDIGDERYSHIHRYRDIPIRMSDGTVLYADIGRPGDGAGPVGEPLPVVVTFTAYNKRLIQLAGSRGVRAVSRAARWMSRRPVDTADVLGVSVFLQTLAHGAPDAISPNETLIRRGYVYVLVDSRGTGSSLGGWNFIGTQERRDYLEVFGWLRDQSWCRGEFALAGISYHAMAALAAAGLRPEGLKAVFAIEGAESADREIAFTGGLLSPFVIAWSAAVNAVKFIPPVHTLLRDSTLISYVRDRLAAPLPWFDRTISMYLSRDDPDLYRNEKWEERRPRLESIEVPTFLVGGWRDIFNRSPLRIYEQIDVPPGRKQVLVDNSFHFTPGFGFGTNGNPPALDELQCAWLNRWVNNESNGIDGYGPIVLHQLNGPWVARTEFPHPAAQPVRLYLSADNSGSAGHAGYDGTLALSSPPADQSIALPHSGVQLSSDNTAIATGGLSTLFGRYNADERRAEKSAATFTTIPFATDTVLSGPMNVHLFVETTGHEAVWVVTLSRVARDGTSIAMARGTLRSALRELDEANSRYADGELIEPQHPLTAESLQEVRPGEIHRIDIGLNATEAVIDTGDRLRLSIQCASFPRHALPLGMRRSLGTQTIQIHPRRPCYLTLCEYPKQS
;
A
#
# COMPACT_ATOMS: atom_id res chain seq x y z
N VAL A 1 15.26 44.58 -37.46
CA VAL A 1 16.23 43.53 -37.20
C VAL A 1 16.08 43.21 -35.71
N ALA A 2 15.23 42.30 -35.37
CA ALA A 2 15.09 41.76 -34.02
C ALA A 2 15.85 40.44 -34.01
N ASP A 3 16.73 40.32 -33.06
CA ASP A 3 17.56 39.16 -32.81
C ASP A 3 16.73 38.18 -31.99
N ASP A 4 16.34 37.08 -32.62
CA ASP A 4 15.64 35.95 -31.97
C ASP A 4 16.73 35.03 -31.39
N THR A 5 17.10 35.28 -30.16
CA THR A 5 17.88 34.31 -29.41
C THR A 5 16.91 33.34 -28.74
N ASP A 6 16.81 32.15 -29.29
CA ASP A 6 16.21 30.97 -28.70
C ASP A 6 16.81 30.73 -27.29
N ASP A 7 16.07 31.15 -26.29
CA ASP A 7 16.37 30.86 -24.89
C ASP A 7 15.95 29.40 -24.61
N VAL A 8 16.83 28.45 -24.95
CA VAL A 8 16.76 27.06 -24.47
C VAL A 8 16.96 27.12 -22.97
N ARG A 9 15.87 27.30 -22.22
CA ARG A 9 15.87 27.09 -20.79
C ARG A 9 16.25 25.64 -20.53
N GLU A 10 17.50 25.43 -20.18
CA GLU A 10 17.93 24.25 -19.45
C GLU A 10 16.95 24.06 -18.29
N HIS A 11 16.16 22.97 -18.31
CA HIS A 11 15.29 22.58 -17.22
C HIS A 11 16.14 22.00 -16.09
N GLY A 12 16.86 22.89 -15.41
CA GLY A 12 17.48 22.62 -14.12
C GLY A 12 16.48 22.98 -12.99
N ASP A 13 16.19 22.03 -12.15
CA ASP A 13 15.82 22.19 -10.73
C ASP A 13 14.43 22.72 -10.35
N GLY A 14 13.46 22.75 -11.21
CA GLY A 14 12.07 23.08 -10.86
C GLY A 14 11.20 21.87 -10.51
N VAL A 15 11.66 20.99 -9.63
CA VAL A 15 10.87 19.83 -9.22
C VAL A 15 9.82 20.24 -8.19
N GLY A 16 8.54 20.03 -8.54
CA GLY A 16 7.51 19.92 -7.55
C GLY A 16 6.87 21.18 -7.05
N THR A 17 6.28 21.99 -7.94
CA THR A 17 5.52 23.18 -7.55
C THR A 17 4.08 23.19 -8.06
N LEU A 18 3.68 22.22 -8.88
CA LEU A 18 2.31 22.20 -9.41
C LEU A 18 1.31 21.81 -8.32
N PRO A 19 0.19 22.53 -8.20
CA PRO A 19 -0.86 22.19 -7.23
C PRO A 19 -1.41 20.77 -7.43
N PRO A 20 -1.83 20.07 -6.35
CA PRO A 20 -2.38 18.71 -6.45
C PRO A 20 -3.54 18.55 -7.43
N GLY A 21 -4.36 19.59 -7.63
CA GLY A 21 -5.48 19.62 -8.57
C GLY A 21 -5.12 19.95 -10.03
N THR A 22 -3.82 20.04 -10.37
CA THR A 22 -3.37 20.33 -11.75
C THR A 22 -3.91 19.27 -12.71
N ARG A 23 -4.43 19.72 -13.88
CA ARG A 23 -4.87 18.85 -14.98
C ARG A 23 -3.79 18.82 -16.04
N PHE A 24 -3.60 17.66 -16.63
CA PHE A 24 -2.59 17.42 -17.67
C PHE A 24 -3.25 17.19 -19.03
N ASP A 25 -2.59 17.62 -20.08
CA ASP A 25 -2.99 17.24 -21.43
C ASP A 25 -2.63 15.75 -21.64
N ILE A 26 -3.63 14.96 -21.96
CA ILE A 26 -3.48 13.53 -22.27
C ILE A 26 -3.67 13.25 -23.77
N GLY A 27 -3.82 14.29 -24.58
CA GLY A 27 -4.09 14.19 -26.01
C GLY A 27 -5.49 13.67 -26.35
N ASP A 28 -5.87 13.80 -27.61
CA ASP A 28 -7.17 13.34 -28.11
C ASP A 28 -7.19 11.83 -28.34
N GLU A 29 -8.38 11.23 -28.29
CA GLU A 29 -8.60 9.87 -28.74
C GLU A 29 -8.39 9.77 -30.25
N ARG A 30 -7.35 9.05 -30.69
CA ARG A 30 -6.98 8.88 -32.11
C ARG A 30 -7.73 7.73 -32.77
N TYR A 31 -8.18 6.74 -31.98
CA TYR A 31 -8.73 5.49 -32.48
C TYR A 31 -10.11 5.22 -31.90
N SER A 32 -11.08 4.98 -32.78
CA SER A 32 -12.48 4.79 -32.40
C SER A 32 -12.79 3.36 -31.92
N HIS A 33 -11.98 2.38 -32.28
CA HIS A 33 -12.21 0.97 -31.98
C HIS A 33 -11.03 0.34 -31.22
N ILE A 34 -11.35 -0.72 -30.46
CA ILE A 34 -10.39 -1.56 -29.77
C ILE A 34 -10.59 -3.00 -30.21
N HIS A 35 -9.58 -3.54 -30.88
CA HIS A 35 -9.56 -4.94 -31.32
C HIS A 35 -8.98 -5.80 -30.21
N ARG A 36 -9.77 -6.77 -29.73
CA ARG A 36 -9.39 -7.64 -28.59
C ARG A 36 -9.08 -9.04 -29.05
N TYR A 37 -7.88 -9.48 -28.69
CA TYR A 37 -7.40 -10.85 -28.92
C TYR A 37 -7.32 -11.54 -27.56
N ARG A 38 -7.94 -12.70 -27.42
CA ARG A 38 -8.03 -13.42 -26.15
C ARG A 38 -7.21 -14.69 -26.18
N ASP A 39 -6.62 -15.01 -25.02
CA ASP A 39 -5.89 -16.24 -24.80
C ASP A 39 -4.83 -16.49 -25.90
N ILE A 40 -3.98 -15.50 -26.15
CA ILE A 40 -2.82 -15.61 -27.04
C ILE A 40 -1.73 -16.39 -26.31
N PRO A 41 -1.27 -17.53 -26.84
CA PRO A 41 -0.24 -18.34 -26.18
C PRO A 41 1.14 -17.69 -26.31
N ILE A 42 1.88 -17.67 -25.21
CA ILE A 42 3.28 -17.27 -25.12
C ILE A 42 4.03 -18.47 -24.55
N ARG A 43 4.91 -19.07 -25.37
CA ARG A 43 5.68 -20.25 -24.96
C ARG A 43 6.95 -19.81 -24.28
N MET A 44 7.13 -20.24 -23.03
CA MET A 44 8.32 -20.03 -22.24
C MET A 44 9.43 -21.02 -22.63
N SER A 45 10.69 -20.70 -22.30
CA SER A 45 11.86 -21.51 -22.61
C SER A 45 11.82 -22.92 -21.99
N ASP A 46 11.12 -23.09 -20.85
CA ASP A 46 10.91 -24.38 -20.20
C ASP A 46 9.74 -25.20 -20.79
N GLY A 47 9.14 -24.71 -21.88
CA GLY A 47 8.01 -25.33 -22.55
C GLY A 47 6.62 -25.01 -21.95
N THR A 48 6.56 -24.32 -20.82
CA THR A 48 5.28 -23.85 -20.24
C THR A 48 4.64 -22.81 -21.15
N VAL A 49 3.31 -22.80 -21.23
CA VAL A 49 2.57 -21.82 -22.02
C VAL A 49 1.84 -20.88 -21.09
N LEU A 50 2.19 -19.58 -21.17
CA LEU A 50 1.40 -18.50 -20.58
C LEU A 50 0.39 -17.99 -21.61
N TYR A 51 -0.67 -17.34 -21.12
CA TYR A 51 -1.71 -16.80 -21.98
C TYR A 51 -1.93 -15.31 -21.69
N ALA A 52 -1.93 -14.52 -22.76
CA ALA A 52 -2.20 -13.08 -22.71
C ALA A 52 -3.51 -12.73 -23.41
N ASP A 53 -4.16 -11.67 -22.93
CA ASP A 53 -5.17 -10.94 -23.68
C ASP A 53 -4.60 -9.61 -24.16
N ILE A 54 -4.85 -9.27 -25.43
CA ILE A 54 -4.26 -8.11 -26.09
C ILE A 54 -5.36 -7.19 -26.59
N GLY A 55 -5.29 -5.90 -26.23
CA GLY A 55 -6.12 -4.83 -26.76
C GLY A 55 -5.30 -3.94 -27.69
N ARG A 56 -5.65 -3.91 -28.98
CA ARG A 56 -5.00 -3.05 -29.97
C ARG A 56 -5.93 -1.96 -30.46
N PRO A 57 -5.46 -0.71 -30.60
CA PRO A 57 -6.27 0.36 -31.19
C PRO A 57 -6.47 0.13 -32.68
N GLY A 58 -7.52 0.75 -33.21
CA GLY A 58 -7.83 0.71 -34.65
C GLY A 58 -9.10 1.46 -34.98
N ASP A 59 -9.62 1.15 -36.15
CA ASP A 59 -10.88 1.69 -36.69
C ASP A 59 -11.85 0.55 -37.05
N GLY A 60 -12.89 0.85 -37.79
CA GLY A 60 -13.85 -0.16 -38.24
C GLY A 60 -13.30 -1.16 -39.27
N ALA A 61 -12.16 -0.89 -39.90
CA ALA A 61 -11.53 -1.77 -40.89
C ALA A 61 -10.55 -2.77 -40.26
N GLY A 62 -9.96 -2.43 -39.09
CA GLY A 62 -9.04 -3.33 -38.41
C GLY A 62 -8.13 -2.64 -37.38
N PRO A 63 -7.23 -3.40 -36.76
CA PRO A 63 -6.22 -2.82 -35.87
C PRO A 63 -5.20 -2.03 -36.66
N VAL A 64 -4.63 -1.02 -36.02
CA VAL A 64 -3.54 -0.21 -36.61
C VAL A 64 -2.38 -1.09 -37.05
N GLY A 65 -1.86 -0.81 -38.26
CA GLY A 65 -0.74 -1.56 -38.85
C GLY A 65 0.63 -1.12 -38.36
N GLU A 66 0.77 0.13 -37.90
CA GLU A 66 2.03 0.65 -37.35
C GLU A 66 2.39 0.05 -35.99
N PRO A 67 3.68 -0.13 -35.70
CA PRO A 67 4.13 -0.56 -34.37
C PRO A 67 3.85 0.50 -33.31
N LEU A 68 3.28 0.08 -32.18
CA LEU A 68 2.89 0.95 -31.06
C LEU A 68 3.60 0.56 -29.76
N PRO A 69 3.69 1.49 -28.78
CA PRO A 69 4.17 1.16 -27.45
C PRO A 69 3.18 0.25 -26.73
N VAL A 70 3.71 -0.56 -25.81
CA VAL A 70 2.94 -1.60 -25.12
C VAL A 70 2.88 -1.35 -23.63
N VAL A 71 1.67 -1.38 -23.04
CA VAL A 71 1.47 -1.43 -21.60
C VAL A 71 1.23 -2.87 -21.18
N VAL A 72 2.03 -3.36 -20.23
CA VAL A 72 2.00 -4.75 -19.77
C VAL A 72 1.54 -4.82 -18.32
N THR A 73 0.61 -5.73 -18.06
CA THR A 73 0.17 -6.08 -16.70
C THR A 73 0.24 -7.59 -16.52
N PHE A 74 0.86 -8.05 -15.43
CA PHE A 74 0.86 -9.45 -15.02
C PHE A 74 -0.18 -9.67 -13.91
N THR A 75 -1.00 -10.74 -14.01
CA THR A 75 -2.08 -10.98 -13.05
C THR A 75 -2.11 -12.42 -12.52
N ALA A 76 -2.37 -12.57 -11.21
CA ALA A 76 -2.72 -13.84 -10.59
C ALA A 76 -4.24 -14.04 -10.45
N TYR A 77 -5.04 -13.00 -10.78
CA TYR A 77 -6.48 -12.97 -10.49
C TYR A 77 -7.37 -13.52 -11.62
N ASN A 78 -6.81 -14.20 -12.60
CA ASN A 78 -7.50 -14.63 -13.83
C ASN A 78 -7.95 -13.40 -14.68
N LYS A 79 -7.25 -13.13 -15.76
CA LYS A 79 -7.49 -11.97 -16.64
C LYS A 79 -8.94 -11.79 -17.10
N ARG A 80 -9.73 -12.87 -17.15
CA ARG A 80 -11.15 -12.79 -17.47
C ARG A 80 -11.97 -12.05 -16.41
N LEU A 81 -11.62 -12.24 -15.11
CA LEU A 81 -12.27 -11.52 -14.01
C LEU A 81 -11.85 -10.05 -14.00
N ILE A 82 -10.58 -9.76 -14.27
CA ILE A 82 -10.08 -8.39 -14.38
C ILE A 82 -10.80 -7.64 -15.52
N GLN A 83 -11.03 -8.28 -16.65
CA GLN A 83 -11.78 -7.66 -17.76
C GLN A 83 -13.25 -7.38 -17.42
N LEU A 84 -13.86 -8.12 -16.47
CA LEU A 84 -15.21 -7.81 -16.01
C LEU A 84 -15.26 -6.46 -15.28
N ALA A 85 -14.21 -6.09 -14.53
CA ALA A 85 -14.11 -4.78 -13.89
C ALA A 85 -14.10 -3.64 -14.92
N GLY A 86 -13.49 -3.84 -16.09
CA GLY A 86 -13.52 -2.93 -17.24
C GLY A 86 -14.69 -3.14 -18.21
N SER A 87 -15.72 -3.88 -17.83
CA SER A 87 -16.86 -4.16 -18.72
C SER A 87 -17.71 -2.94 -19.01
N ARG A 88 -18.44 -2.96 -20.17
CA ARG A 88 -19.36 -1.88 -20.55
C ARG A 88 -20.38 -1.55 -19.46
N GLY A 89 -20.85 -2.56 -18.71
CA GLY A 89 -21.80 -2.39 -17.60
C GLY A 89 -21.16 -1.60 -16.43
N VAL A 90 -19.98 -2.00 -15.98
CA VAL A 90 -19.26 -1.29 -14.91
C VAL A 90 -18.93 0.13 -15.33
N ARG A 91 -18.48 0.36 -16.59
CA ARG A 91 -18.21 1.71 -17.11
C ARG A 91 -19.47 2.56 -17.27
N ALA A 92 -20.62 1.98 -17.59
CA ALA A 92 -21.88 2.71 -17.59
C ALA A 92 -22.26 3.16 -16.17
N VAL A 93 -22.08 2.28 -15.16
CA VAL A 93 -22.25 2.64 -13.74
C VAL A 93 -21.25 3.72 -13.34
N SER A 94 -19.97 3.60 -13.73
CA SER A 94 -18.93 4.60 -13.46
C SER A 94 -19.30 5.98 -14.04
N ARG A 95 -19.77 6.03 -15.28
CA ARG A 95 -20.21 7.29 -15.89
C ARG A 95 -21.41 7.90 -15.20
N ALA A 96 -22.39 7.07 -14.82
CA ALA A 96 -23.56 7.52 -14.05
C ALA A 96 -23.13 8.02 -12.65
N ALA A 97 -22.23 7.31 -11.98
CA ALA A 97 -21.67 7.72 -10.68
C ALA A 97 -20.89 9.03 -10.80
N ARG A 98 -20.09 9.22 -11.86
CA ARG A 98 -19.38 10.46 -12.17
C ARG A 98 -20.32 11.64 -12.39
N TRP A 99 -21.47 11.40 -13.00
CA TRP A 99 -22.51 12.42 -13.15
C TRP A 99 -23.20 12.78 -11.84
N MET A 100 -23.44 11.80 -10.96
CA MET A 100 -24.06 12.00 -9.64
C MET A 100 -23.11 12.61 -8.62
N SER A 101 -21.81 12.36 -8.69
CA SER A 101 -20.79 12.75 -7.70
C SER A 101 -20.21 14.15 -7.90
N ARG A 102 -20.91 15.05 -8.59
CA ARG A 102 -20.46 16.44 -8.82
C ARG A 102 -20.41 17.31 -7.55
N ARG A 103 -20.76 16.76 -6.38
CA ARG A 103 -20.66 17.44 -5.08
C ARG A 103 -19.45 16.89 -4.32
N PRO A 104 -18.64 17.75 -3.68
CA PRO A 104 -17.60 17.29 -2.77
C PRO A 104 -18.26 16.48 -1.66
N VAL A 105 -17.74 15.30 -1.37
CA VAL A 105 -18.20 14.42 -0.30
C VAL A 105 -17.19 14.54 0.83
N ASP A 106 -17.68 14.93 2.00
CA ASP A 106 -16.91 14.89 3.22
C ASP A 106 -16.58 13.43 3.57
N THR A 107 -15.30 13.12 3.71
CA THR A 107 -14.81 11.76 3.97
C THR A 107 -15.26 11.22 5.32
N ALA A 108 -15.73 12.07 6.23
CA ALA A 108 -16.23 11.68 7.54
C ALA A 108 -17.63 11.04 7.51
N ASP A 109 -18.46 11.35 6.49
CA ASP A 109 -19.88 10.92 6.40
C ASP A 109 -20.13 9.78 5.39
N VAL A 110 -19.12 9.07 4.95
CA VAL A 110 -19.23 8.17 3.82
C VAL A 110 -19.89 6.85 4.20
N LEU A 111 -21.12 6.64 3.76
CA LEU A 111 -21.73 5.31 3.64
C LEU A 111 -20.94 4.48 2.61
N GLY A 112 -20.52 3.27 2.96
CA GLY A 112 -19.60 2.44 2.17
C GLY A 112 -19.95 2.27 0.68
N VAL A 113 -21.24 2.24 0.33
CA VAL A 113 -21.68 2.19 -1.08
C VAL A 113 -21.27 3.45 -1.86
N SER A 114 -21.29 4.63 -1.22
CA SER A 114 -20.90 5.88 -1.90
C SER A 114 -19.40 5.95 -2.17
N VAL A 115 -18.55 5.43 -1.29
CA VAL A 115 -17.09 5.31 -1.51
C VAL A 115 -16.82 4.44 -2.72
N PHE A 116 -17.44 3.27 -2.78
CA PHE A 116 -17.27 2.34 -3.89
C PHE A 116 -17.74 2.95 -5.22
N LEU A 117 -18.91 3.59 -5.24
CA LEU A 117 -19.42 4.28 -6.43
C LEU A 117 -18.51 5.42 -6.88
N GLN A 118 -17.92 6.17 -5.94
CA GLN A 118 -16.98 7.23 -6.28
C GLN A 118 -15.65 6.66 -6.81
N THR A 119 -15.12 5.60 -6.22
CA THR A 119 -13.94 4.90 -6.76
C THR A 119 -14.18 4.43 -8.19
N LEU A 120 -15.36 3.86 -8.46
CA LEU A 120 -15.77 3.50 -9.82
C LEU A 120 -15.87 4.73 -10.75
N ALA A 121 -16.30 5.87 -10.22
CA ALA A 121 -16.49 7.10 -11.01
C ALA A 121 -15.18 7.78 -11.42
N HIS A 122 -14.08 7.56 -10.68
CA HIS A 122 -12.85 8.36 -10.81
C HIS A 122 -11.67 7.61 -11.43
N GLY A 123 -11.94 6.70 -12.39
CA GLY A 123 -10.93 6.08 -13.24
C GLY A 123 -10.27 4.82 -12.68
N ALA A 124 -10.60 4.39 -11.45
CA ALA A 124 -10.04 3.17 -10.87
C ALA A 124 -10.31 1.92 -11.73
N PRO A 125 -11.53 1.67 -12.30
CA PRO A 125 -11.74 0.52 -13.16
C PRO A 125 -10.87 0.51 -14.40
N ASP A 126 -10.58 1.68 -14.99
CA ASP A 126 -9.74 1.79 -16.17
C ASP A 126 -8.26 1.67 -15.82
N ALA A 127 -7.82 2.15 -14.65
CA ALA A 127 -6.45 1.97 -14.16
C ALA A 127 -6.15 0.53 -13.68
N ILE A 128 -7.18 -0.22 -13.24
CA ILE A 128 -7.08 -1.61 -12.76
C ILE A 128 -7.18 -2.62 -13.92
N SER A 129 -7.98 -2.33 -14.94
CA SER A 129 -8.22 -3.19 -16.12
C SER A 129 -7.43 -2.66 -17.33
N PRO A 130 -7.48 -3.35 -18.50
CA PRO A 130 -6.96 -2.77 -19.72
C PRO A 130 -7.53 -1.36 -19.97
N ASN A 131 -6.69 -0.36 -19.79
CA ASN A 131 -7.08 1.04 -19.84
C ASN A 131 -7.47 1.46 -21.28
N GLU A 132 -8.78 1.59 -21.54
CA GLU A 132 -9.27 2.00 -22.87
C GLU A 132 -8.87 3.44 -23.21
N THR A 133 -8.71 4.30 -22.21
CA THR A 133 -8.23 5.67 -22.39
C THR A 133 -6.86 5.69 -23.07
N LEU A 134 -5.95 4.79 -22.62
CA LEU A 134 -4.63 4.60 -23.25
C LEU A 134 -4.73 3.95 -24.63
N ILE A 135 -5.52 2.88 -24.77
CA ILE A 135 -5.61 2.15 -26.03
C ILE A 135 -6.11 3.07 -27.14
N ARG A 136 -7.14 3.88 -26.88
CA ARG A 136 -7.67 4.84 -27.87
C ARG A 136 -6.68 5.95 -28.23
N ARG A 137 -5.63 6.16 -27.45
CA ARG A 137 -4.56 7.14 -27.68
C ARG A 137 -3.30 6.54 -28.32
N GLY A 138 -3.33 5.25 -28.69
CA GLY A 138 -2.25 4.64 -29.46
C GLY A 138 -1.33 3.73 -28.65
N TYR A 139 -1.82 3.15 -27.56
CA TYR A 139 -1.12 2.08 -26.85
C TYR A 139 -1.72 0.71 -27.15
N VAL A 140 -0.88 -0.30 -27.21
CA VAL A 140 -1.33 -1.69 -27.09
C VAL A 140 -1.33 -2.06 -25.61
N TYR A 141 -2.38 -2.72 -25.15
CA TYR A 141 -2.44 -3.20 -23.77
C TYR A 141 -2.37 -4.74 -23.74
N VAL A 142 -1.47 -5.28 -22.94
CA VAL A 142 -1.24 -6.73 -22.80
C VAL A 142 -1.43 -7.14 -21.33
N LEU A 143 -2.41 -7.99 -21.10
CA LEU A 143 -2.73 -8.55 -19.79
C LEU A 143 -2.38 -10.05 -19.78
N VAL A 144 -1.37 -10.44 -18.99
CA VAL A 144 -0.83 -11.80 -18.93
C VAL A 144 -1.27 -12.48 -17.65
N ASP A 145 -1.91 -13.66 -17.73
CA ASP A 145 -2.04 -14.53 -16.56
C ASP A 145 -0.65 -15.05 -16.14
N SER A 146 -0.26 -14.81 -14.90
CA SER A 146 0.97 -15.38 -14.33
C SER A 146 0.93 -16.90 -14.36
N ARG A 147 2.09 -17.53 -14.40
CA ARG A 147 2.26 -19.00 -14.38
C ARG A 147 1.34 -19.64 -13.34
N GLY A 148 0.60 -20.67 -13.74
CA GLY A 148 -0.28 -21.42 -12.84
C GLY A 148 -1.57 -20.73 -12.45
N THR A 149 -1.92 -19.59 -13.07
CA THR A 149 -3.16 -18.84 -12.83
C THR A 149 -3.98 -18.69 -14.10
N GLY A 150 -5.26 -18.37 -14.00
CA GLY A 150 -6.15 -18.13 -15.13
C GLY A 150 -6.06 -19.20 -16.22
N SER A 151 -5.70 -18.78 -17.44
CA SER A 151 -5.48 -19.67 -18.58
C SER A 151 -4.06 -20.25 -18.63
N SER A 152 -3.08 -19.65 -17.95
CA SER A 152 -1.66 -20.03 -18.01
C SER A 152 -1.40 -21.37 -17.34
N LEU A 153 -0.49 -22.16 -17.94
CA LEU A 153 -0.06 -23.47 -17.44
C LEU A 153 1.03 -23.33 -16.34
N GLY A 154 1.46 -24.46 -15.79
CA GLY A 154 2.48 -24.54 -14.75
C GLY A 154 1.95 -24.31 -13.34
N GLY A 155 2.84 -24.16 -12.39
CA GLY A 155 2.54 -23.93 -10.97
C GLY A 155 2.77 -22.49 -10.55
N TRP A 156 1.83 -21.89 -9.85
CA TRP A 156 1.98 -20.54 -9.32
C TRP A 156 2.93 -20.49 -8.12
N ASN A 157 3.88 -19.58 -8.15
CA ASN A 157 4.78 -19.30 -7.05
C ASN A 157 4.95 -17.78 -6.89
N PHE A 158 4.10 -17.17 -6.09
CA PHE A 158 3.95 -15.73 -5.84
C PHE A 158 5.28 -14.95 -5.96
N ILE A 159 5.47 -14.25 -7.09
CA ILE A 159 6.64 -13.41 -7.41
C ILE A 159 8.00 -14.10 -7.18
N GLY A 160 8.04 -15.44 -7.27
CA GLY A 160 9.28 -16.20 -7.12
C GLY A 160 10.18 -16.11 -8.37
N THR A 161 11.37 -16.72 -8.27
CA THR A 161 12.40 -16.66 -9.32
C THR A 161 11.87 -17.06 -10.70
N GLN A 162 11.05 -18.11 -10.79
CA GLN A 162 10.52 -18.56 -12.08
C GLN A 162 9.53 -17.54 -12.69
N GLU A 163 8.66 -16.95 -11.88
CA GLU A 163 7.72 -15.93 -12.34
C GLU A 163 8.47 -14.69 -12.84
N ARG A 164 9.59 -14.33 -12.20
CA ARG A 164 10.45 -13.22 -12.65
C ARG A 164 11.14 -13.52 -13.97
N ARG A 165 11.55 -14.77 -14.22
CA ARG A 165 12.07 -15.19 -15.53
C ARG A 165 10.98 -15.08 -16.61
N ASP A 166 9.77 -15.51 -16.29
CA ASP A 166 8.62 -15.38 -17.20
C ASP A 166 8.38 -13.93 -17.62
N TYR A 167 8.55 -12.96 -16.70
CA TYR A 167 8.41 -11.54 -17.06
C TYR A 167 9.38 -11.14 -18.18
N LEU A 168 10.65 -11.52 -18.06
CA LEU A 168 11.66 -11.21 -19.07
C LEU A 168 11.39 -11.91 -20.40
N GLU A 169 10.94 -13.17 -20.37
CA GLU A 169 10.61 -13.92 -21.58
C GLU A 169 9.37 -13.34 -22.29
N VAL A 170 8.38 -12.85 -21.54
CA VAL A 170 7.22 -12.13 -22.10
C VAL A 170 7.67 -10.86 -22.81
N PHE A 171 8.58 -10.07 -22.24
CA PHE A 171 9.15 -8.89 -22.94
C PHE A 171 9.92 -9.28 -24.20
N GLY A 172 10.65 -10.38 -24.18
CA GLY A 172 11.30 -10.95 -25.38
C GLY A 172 10.28 -11.26 -26.46
N TRP A 173 9.25 -12.03 -26.12
CA TRP A 173 8.16 -12.37 -27.05
C TRP A 173 7.44 -11.13 -27.62
N LEU A 174 7.22 -10.11 -26.79
CA LEU A 174 6.58 -8.87 -27.25
C LEU A 174 7.40 -8.10 -28.27
N ARG A 175 8.74 -8.07 -28.12
CA ARG A 175 9.63 -7.41 -29.10
C ARG A 175 9.58 -8.06 -30.47
N ASP A 176 9.31 -9.35 -30.54
CA ASP A 176 9.20 -10.10 -31.80
C ASP A 176 7.86 -9.84 -32.53
N GLN A 177 6.92 -9.12 -31.90
CA GLN A 177 5.64 -8.85 -32.52
C GLN A 177 5.71 -7.64 -33.46
N SER A 178 5.24 -7.79 -34.71
CA SER A 178 5.24 -6.74 -35.73
C SER A 178 4.46 -5.47 -35.34
N TRP A 179 3.53 -5.58 -34.39
CA TRP A 179 2.71 -4.46 -33.89
C TRP A 179 3.34 -3.77 -32.66
N CYS A 180 4.45 -4.25 -32.14
CA CYS A 180 5.16 -3.71 -30.98
C CYS A 180 6.32 -2.83 -31.43
N ARG A 181 6.40 -1.60 -30.90
CA ARG A 181 7.50 -0.66 -31.17
C ARG A 181 8.79 -1.00 -30.41
N GLY A 182 8.75 -2.03 -29.52
CA GLY A 182 9.86 -2.38 -28.64
C GLY A 182 9.97 -1.49 -27.41
N GLU A 183 9.00 -0.65 -27.14
CA GLU A 183 8.91 0.22 -25.98
C GLU A 183 7.74 -0.18 -25.08
N PHE A 184 8.02 -0.31 -23.79
CA PHE A 184 7.11 -0.88 -22.82
C PHE A 184 6.86 0.05 -21.64
N ALA A 185 5.66 -0.04 -21.08
CA ALA A 185 5.35 0.42 -19.74
C ALA A 185 4.78 -0.73 -18.92
N LEU A 186 5.01 -0.69 -17.62
CA LEU A 186 4.38 -1.57 -16.64
C LEU A 186 3.31 -0.79 -15.88
N ALA A 187 2.13 -1.36 -15.72
CA ALA A 187 1.06 -0.75 -14.96
C ALA A 187 0.29 -1.79 -14.15
N GLY A 188 -0.21 -1.39 -12.97
CA GLY A 188 -1.05 -2.28 -12.19
C GLY A 188 -1.34 -1.81 -10.78
N ILE A 189 -2.26 -2.52 -10.13
CA ILE A 189 -2.67 -2.32 -8.75
C ILE A 189 -2.41 -3.57 -7.93
N SER A 190 -2.07 -3.43 -6.64
CA SER A 190 -1.93 -4.55 -5.71
C SER A 190 -0.88 -5.55 -6.20
N TYR A 191 -1.22 -6.82 -6.34
CA TYR A 191 -0.34 -7.84 -6.93
C TYR A 191 0.22 -7.41 -8.29
N HIS A 192 -0.59 -6.77 -9.15
CA HIS A 192 -0.10 -6.29 -10.45
C HIS A 192 0.97 -5.20 -10.29
N ALA A 193 0.85 -4.32 -9.28
CA ALA A 193 1.85 -3.31 -8.96
C ALA A 193 3.14 -3.96 -8.41
N MET A 194 3.01 -4.97 -7.54
CA MET A 194 4.15 -5.74 -7.04
C MET A 194 4.88 -6.47 -8.18
N ALA A 195 4.13 -7.08 -9.09
CA ALA A 195 4.69 -7.73 -10.28
C ALA A 195 5.38 -6.71 -11.21
N ALA A 196 4.78 -5.52 -11.39
CA ALA A 196 5.36 -4.44 -12.17
C ALA A 196 6.69 -3.95 -11.56
N LEU A 197 6.75 -3.71 -10.26
CA LEU A 197 7.97 -3.31 -9.55
C LEU A 197 9.04 -4.42 -9.59
N ALA A 198 8.62 -5.69 -9.40
CA ALA A 198 9.53 -6.83 -9.49
C ALA A 198 10.11 -6.99 -10.91
N ALA A 199 9.29 -6.81 -11.95
CA ALA A 199 9.73 -6.84 -13.33
C ALA A 199 10.64 -5.65 -13.67
N ALA A 200 10.31 -4.44 -13.21
CA ALA A 200 11.11 -3.23 -13.45
C ALA A 200 12.51 -3.34 -12.84
N GLY A 201 12.63 -3.91 -11.63
CA GLY A 201 13.93 -4.16 -10.98
C GLY A 201 14.81 -5.18 -11.70
N LEU A 202 14.29 -5.91 -12.68
CA LEU A 202 15.07 -6.77 -13.58
C LEU A 202 15.62 -6.04 -14.81
N ARG A 203 15.28 -4.77 -15.00
CA ARG A 203 15.70 -3.90 -16.11
C ARG A 203 15.44 -4.50 -17.49
N PRO A 204 14.20 -4.92 -17.82
CA PRO A 204 13.94 -5.48 -19.13
C PRO A 204 14.21 -4.45 -20.22
N GLU A 205 14.86 -4.88 -21.29
CA GLU A 205 15.16 -4.03 -22.43
C GLU A 205 13.88 -3.43 -23.03
N GLY A 206 13.87 -2.12 -23.30
CA GLY A 206 12.73 -1.40 -23.85
C GLY A 206 11.75 -0.89 -22.81
N LEU A 207 11.91 -1.18 -21.51
CA LEU A 207 11.08 -0.59 -20.45
C LEU A 207 11.34 0.92 -20.36
N LYS A 208 10.28 1.72 -20.37
CA LYS A 208 10.32 3.20 -20.36
C LYS A 208 9.70 3.82 -19.11
N ALA A 209 8.67 3.21 -18.53
CA ALA A 209 7.96 3.76 -17.38
C ALA A 209 7.22 2.69 -16.57
N VAL A 210 6.97 3.02 -15.29
CA VAL A 210 6.12 2.24 -14.37
C VAL A 210 5.03 3.13 -13.81
N PHE A 211 3.80 2.59 -13.67
CA PHE A 211 2.69 3.20 -12.95
C PHE A 211 2.11 2.17 -11.98
N ALA A 212 2.45 2.27 -10.69
CA ALA A 212 2.14 1.27 -9.67
C ALA A 212 1.18 1.84 -8.61
N ILE A 213 0.01 1.21 -8.47
CA ILE A 213 -1.03 1.60 -7.53
C ILE A 213 -1.05 0.58 -6.39
N GLU A 214 -0.93 1.04 -5.14
CA GLU A 214 -1.02 0.20 -3.94
C GLU A 214 -0.14 -1.06 -4.03
N GLY A 215 1.13 -0.87 -4.39
CA GLY A 215 2.15 -1.90 -4.39
C GLY A 215 2.82 -2.05 -3.02
N ALA A 216 3.32 -3.25 -2.73
CA ALA A 216 4.08 -3.51 -1.50
C ALA A 216 5.59 -3.52 -1.75
N GLU A 217 6.34 -2.90 -0.85
CA GLU A 217 7.82 -2.94 -0.80
C GLU A 217 8.33 -4.37 -0.55
N SER A 218 7.61 -5.09 0.32
CA SER A 218 8.04 -6.39 0.82
C SER A 218 6.81 -7.25 1.16
N ALA A 219 6.77 -8.46 0.62
CA ALA A 219 5.65 -9.38 0.85
C ALA A 219 5.56 -9.89 2.30
N ASP A 220 6.70 -10.03 2.98
CA ASP A 220 6.74 -10.46 4.37
C ASP A 220 6.22 -9.40 5.32
N ARG A 221 6.73 -8.17 5.25
CA ARG A 221 6.42 -7.10 6.21
C ARG A 221 5.04 -6.49 6.04
N GLU A 222 4.53 -6.47 4.82
CA GLU A 222 3.25 -5.81 4.51
C GLU A 222 2.10 -6.80 4.38
N ILE A 223 2.34 -7.97 3.77
CA ILE A 223 1.28 -8.92 3.43
C ILE A 223 1.20 -10.07 4.43
N ALA A 224 2.33 -10.74 4.71
CA ALA A 224 2.31 -11.96 5.48
C ALA A 224 2.29 -11.70 6.98
N PHE A 225 3.19 -10.84 7.47
CA PHE A 225 3.26 -10.53 8.90
C PHE A 225 3.84 -9.13 9.16
N THR A 226 3.20 -8.38 10.04
CA THR A 226 3.63 -7.06 10.49
C THR A 226 4.06 -7.14 11.95
N GLY A 227 5.32 -6.76 12.25
CA GLY A 227 5.86 -6.86 13.61
C GLY A 227 5.78 -8.26 14.22
N GLY A 228 5.80 -9.32 13.39
CA GLY A 228 5.67 -10.71 13.78
C GLY A 228 4.23 -11.21 13.97
N LEU A 229 3.22 -10.42 13.62
CA LEU A 229 1.81 -10.82 13.62
C LEU A 229 1.32 -11.11 12.20
N LEU A 230 0.63 -12.24 12.04
CA LEU A 230 0.07 -12.65 10.75
C LEU A 230 -1.10 -11.75 10.33
N SER A 231 -1.18 -11.45 9.04
CA SER A 231 -2.33 -10.79 8.46
C SER A 231 -3.40 -11.81 8.03
N PRO A 232 -4.60 -11.81 8.62
CA PRO A 232 -5.72 -12.65 8.15
C PRO A 232 -6.12 -12.36 6.71
N PHE A 233 -5.83 -11.17 6.20
CA PHE A 233 -6.04 -10.82 4.79
C PHE A 233 -5.32 -11.78 3.85
N VAL A 234 -4.08 -12.18 4.15
CA VAL A 234 -3.30 -13.06 3.26
C VAL A 234 -3.93 -14.45 3.14
N ILE A 235 -4.58 -14.94 4.19
CA ILE A 235 -5.32 -16.21 4.16
C ILE A 235 -6.51 -16.10 3.20
N ALA A 236 -7.33 -15.05 3.37
CA ALA A 236 -8.48 -14.80 2.51
C ALA A 236 -8.08 -14.56 1.05
N TRP A 237 -7.02 -13.78 0.84
CA TRP A 237 -6.47 -13.49 -0.48
C TRP A 237 -5.93 -14.75 -1.17
N SER A 238 -5.12 -15.56 -0.50
CA SER A 238 -4.59 -16.79 -1.08
C SER A 238 -5.69 -17.81 -1.38
N ALA A 239 -6.72 -17.88 -0.53
CA ALA A 239 -7.92 -18.70 -0.81
C ALA A 239 -8.65 -18.20 -2.08
N ALA A 240 -8.85 -16.89 -2.22
CA ALA A 240 -9.51 -16.31 -3.39
C ALA A 240 -8.73 -16.56 -4.68
N VAL A 241 -7.39 -16.35 -4.69
CA VAL A 241 -6.54 -16.64 -5.85
C VAL A 241 -6.62 -18.13 -6.21
N ASN A 242 -6.58 -19.03 -5.23
CA ASN A 242 -6.72 -20.47 -5.49
C ASN A 242 -8.11 -20.82 -6.03
N ALA A 243 -9.18 -20.20 -5.55
CA ALA A 243 -10.52 -20.43 -6.07
C ALA A 243 -10.64 -20.03 -7.55
N VAL A 244 -10.14 -18.86 -7.92
CA VAL A 244 -10.25 -18.35 -9.30
C VAL A 244 -9.33 -19.06 -10.29
N LYS A 245 -8.22 -19.67 -9.84
CA LYS A 245 -7.33 -20.46 -10.72
C LYS A 245 -7.96 -21.74 -11.22
N PHE A 246 -8.97 -22.27 -10.52
CA PHE A 246 -9.70 -23.47 -10.94
C PHE A 246 -10.85 -23.19 -11.93
N ILE A 247 -11.09 -21.94 -12.32
CA ILE A 247 -12.05 -21.61 -13.37
C ILE A 247 -11.42 -21.93 -14.73
N PRO A 248 -11.79 -23.06 -15.39
CA PRO A 248 -11.10 -23.51 -16.58
C PRO A 248 -11.48 -22.67 -17.81
N PRO A 249 -10.53 -22.24 -18.63
CA PRO A 249 -10.78 -21.63 -19.92
C PRO A 249 -11.06 -22.71 -20.99
N VAL A 250 -12.17 -23.45 -20.85
CA VAL A 250 -12.44 -24.69 -21.60
C VAL A 250 -12.20 -24.55 -23.10
N HIS A 251 -12.70 -23.47 -23.73
CA HIS A 251 -12.51 -23.25 -25.17
C HIS A 251 -11.03 -23.18 -25.56
N THR A 252 -10.23 -22.44 -24.80
CA THR A 252 -8.78 -22.27 -25.02
C THR A 252 -8.03 -23.59 -24.83
N LEU A 253 -8.36 -24.34 -23.77
CA LEU A 253 -7.72 -25.62 -23.46
C LEU A 253 -8.00 -26.68 -24.52
N LEU A 254 -9.18 -26.67 -25.11
CA LEU A 254 -9.54 -27.57 -26.21
C LEU A 254 -8.87 -27.12 -27.54
N ARG A 255 -8.93 -25.82 -27.85
CA ARG A 255 -8.29 -25.25 -29.06
C ARG A 255 -6.80 -25.59 -29.14
N ASP A 256 -6.11 -25.44 -28.00
CA ASP A 256 -4.63 -25.58 -27.93
C ASP A 256 -4.20 -26.96 -27.47
N SER A 257 -5.13 -27.90 -27.26
CA SER A 257 -4.87 -29.27 -26.79
C SER A 257 -4.13 -29.32 -25.44
N THR A 258 -4.34 -28.34 -24.56
CA THR A 258 -3.63 -28.17 -23.29
C THR A 258 -4.42 -28.60 -22.05
N LEU A 259 -5.62 -29.20 -22.22
CA LEU A 259 -6.50 -29.59 -21.12
C LEU A 259 -5.81 -30.53 -20.12
N ILE A 260 -5.10 -31.54 -20.60
CA ILE A 260 -4.41 -32.53 -19.74
C ILE A 260 -3.31 -31.83 -18.93
N SER A 261 -2.51 -30.98 -19.57
CA SER A 261 -1.45 -30.20 -18.89
C SER A 261 -2.05 -29.26 -17.86
N TYR A 262 -3.15 -28.56 -18.18
CA TYR A 262 -3.84 -27.69 -17.25
C TYR A 262 -4.29 -28.45 -16.00
N VAL A 263 -4.98 -29.58 -16.16
CA VAL A 263 -5.47 -30.39 -15.04
C VAL A 263 -4.31 -30.91 -14.21
N ARG A 264 -3.28 -31.49 -14.86
CA ARG A 264 -2.06 -31.97 -14.18
C ARG A 264 -1.42 -30.87 -13.34
N ASP A 265 -1.20 -29.69 -13.92
CA ASP A 265 -0.51 -28.58 -13.26
C ASP A 265 -1.33 -28.04 -12.08
N ARG A 266 -2.67 -28.00 -12.20
CA ARG A 266 -3.57 -27.60 -11.09
C ARG A 266 -3.61 -28.62 -9.96
N LEU A 267 -3.50 -29.92 -10.27
CA LEU A 267 -3.48 -30.98 -9.27
C LEU A 267 -2.09 -31.16 -8.63
N ALA A 268 -1.00 -30.83 -9.32
CA ALA A 268 0.34 -30.90 -8.78
C ALA A 268 0.58 -29.91 -7.61
N ALA A 269 -0.07 -28.74 -7.67
CA ALA A 269 -0.05 -27.75 -6.58
C ALA A 269 -1.46 -27.17 -6.41
N PRO A 270 -2.38 -27.89 -5.73
CA PRO A 270 -3.78 -27.50 -5.68
C PRO A 270 -4.03 -26.21 -4.90
N LEU A 271 -3.27 -25.96 -3.85
CA LEU A 271 -3.48 -24.84 -2.92
C LEU A 271 -2.18 -24.08 -2.62
N PRO A 272 -1.39 -23.64 -3.65
CA PRO A 272 -0.13 -22.95 -3.40
C PRO A 272 -0.38 -21.70 -2.56
N TRP A 273 0.49 -21.43 -1.58
CA TRP A 273 0.41 -20.34 -0.62
C TRP A 273 -0.75 -20.42 0.39
N PHE A 274 -1.90 -21.00 0.06
CA PHE A 274 -2.98 -21.18 1.02
C PHE A 274 -2.61 -22.18 2.12
N ASP A 275 -2.06 -23.34 1.75
CA ASP A 275 -1.53 -24.34 2.68
C ASP A 275 -0.42 -23.77 3.56
N ARG A 276 0.48 -22.96 2.97
CA ARG A 276 1.55 -22.26 3.71
C ARG A 276 0.99 -21.25 4.70
N THR A 277 0.03 -20.43 4.29
CA THR A 277 -0.57 -19.43 5.18
C THR A 277 -1.35 -20.08 6.33
N ILE A 278 -2.00 -21.23 6.08
CA ILE A 278 -2.63 -22.01 7.14
C ILE A 278 -1.58 -22.64 8.07
N SER A 279 -0.48 -23.20 7.52
CA SER A 279 0.63 -23.73 8.34
C SER A 279 1.19 -22.67 9.27
N MET A 280 1.54 -21.50 8.76
CA MET A 280 2.01 -20.36 9.56
C MET A 280 1.02 -19.94 10.65
N TYR A 281 -0.27 -19.96 10.35
CA TYR A 281 -1.30 -19.58 11.33
C TYR A 281 -1.48 -20.61 12.46
N LEU A 282 -1.33 -21.90 12.14
CA LEU A 282 -1.48 -22.98 13.13
C LEU A 282 -0.20 -23.25 13.93
N SER A 283 0.94 -23.05 13.33
CA SER A 283 2.25 -23.39 13.91
C SER A 283 2.71 -22.36 14.96
N ARG A 284 3.66 -22.79 15.78
CA ARG A 284 4.46 -21.92 16.66
C ARG A 284 5.83 -21.59 16.03
N ASP A 285 6.41 -22.55 15.35
CA ASP A 285 7.83 -22.56 14.97
C ASP A 285 8.01 -22.71 13.44
N ASP A 286 7.00 -22.33 12.63
CA ASP A 286 7.15 -22.33 11.17
C ASP A 286 8.21 -21.29 10.77
N PRO A 287 9.27 -21.68 10.01
CA PRO A 287 10.34 -20.77 9.61
C PRO A 287 9.85 -19.60 8.75
N ASP A 288 8.72 -19.75 8.06
CA ASP A 288 8.16 -18.70 7.24
C ASP A 288 7.37 -17.65 8.04
N LEU A 289 7.27 -17.80 9.39
CA LEU A 289 6.84 -16.73 10.32
C LEU A 289 7.89 -15.63 10.49
N TYR A 290 9.09 -15.85 9.98
CA TYR A 290 10.23 -14.97 10.10
C TYR A 290 10.76 -14.64 8.71
N ARG A 291 11.39 -13.47 8.59
CA ARG A 291 12.13 -13.10 7.39
C ARG A 291 13.24 -14.11 7.12
N ASN A 292 13.28 -14.63 5.90
CA ASN A 292 14.23 -15.64 5.46
C ASN A 292 14.51 -15.46 3.96
N GLU A 293 15.42 -16.28 3.41
CA GLU A 293 15.81 -16.25 1.99
C GLU A 293 14.63 -16.33 1.02
N LYS A 294 13.57 -17.09 1.36
CA LYS A 294 12.38 -17.20 0.49
C LYS A 294 11.62 -15.88 0.39
N TRP A 295 11.56 -15.08 1.46
CA TRP A 295 10.95 -13.76 1.44
C TRP A 295 11.84 -12.76 0.70
N GLU A 296 13.16 -12.80 0.92
CA GLU A 296 14.11 -11.94 0.20
C GLU A 296 14.09 -12.21 -1.31
N GLU A 297 13.98 -13.48 -1.74
CA GLU A 297 13.80 -13.83 -3.14
C GLU A 297 12.63 -13.10 -3.80
N ARG A 298 11.57 -12.78 -3.05
CA ARG A 298 10.35 -12.14 -3.54
C ARG A 298 10.37 -10.62 -3.46
N ARG A 299 11.37 -10.06 -2.81
CA ARG A 299 11.51 -8.61 -2.69
C ARG A 299 11.85 -8.00 -4.05
N PRO A 300 11.13 -6.97 -4.51
CA PRO A 300 11.53 -6.23 -5.70
C PRO A 300 12.88 -5.53 -5.46
N ARG A 301 13.74 -5.52 -6.46
CA ARG A 301 15.02 -4.76 -6.43
C ARG A 301 14.73 -3.31 -6.79
N LEU A 302 14.18 -2.55 -5.85
CA LEU A 302 13.72 -1.18 -6.08
C LEU A 302 14.87 -0.25 -6.46
N GLU A 303 16.02 -0.42 -5.84
CA GLU A 303 17.27 0.30 -6.12
C GLU A 303 17.82 0.07 -7.53
N SER A 304 17.34 -0.98 -8.19
CA SER A 304 17.71 -1.31 -9.58
C SER A 304 16.77 -0.71 -10.62
N ILE A 305 15.69 -0.03 -10.21
CA ILE A 305 14.74 0.60 -11.13
C ILE A 305 15.34 1.90 -11.64
N GLU A 306 15.59 1.99 -12.94
CA GLU A 306 16.21 3.15 -13.61
C GLU A 306 15.22 3.97 -14.45
N VAL A 307 13.98 3.51 -14.55
CA VAL A 307 12.95 4.15 -15.37
C VAL A 307 12.01 5.02 -14.54
N PRO A 308 11.41 6.05 -15.14
CA PRO A 308 10.39 6.85 -14.49
C PRO A 308 9.29 6.02 -13.86
N THR A 309 9.02 6.27 -12.55
CA THR A 309 8.08 5.48 -11.76
C THR A 309 7.09 6.38 -11.02
N PHE A 310 5.79 6.18 -11.27
CA PHE A 310 4.70 6.82 -10.54
C PHE A 310 4.08 5.84 -9.56
N LEU A 311 3.96 6.25 -8.31
CA LEU A 311 3.42 5.45 -7.22
C LEU A 311 2.11 6.08 -6.71
N VAL A 312 1.09 5.27 -6.46
CA VAL A 312 -0.13 5.68 -5.76
C VAL A 312 -0.34 4.78 -4.56
N GLY A 313 -0.68 5.34 -3.41
CA GLY A 313 -0.99 4.58 -2.21
C GLY A 313 -2.00 5.28 -1.31
N GLY A 314 -2.48 4.58 -0.28
CA GLY A 314 -3.48 5.08 0.66
C GLY A 314 -3.01 4.99 2.11
N TRP A 315 -3.32 6.01 2.95
CA TRP A 315 -3.03 5.98 4.39
C TRP A 315 -3.76 4.84 5.12
N ARG A 316 -4.89 4.38 4.57
CA ARG A 316 -5.69 3.26 5.09
C ARG A 316 -5.57 1.99 4.26
N ASP A 317 -4.62 1.95 3.34
CA ASP A 317 -4.28 0.73 2.62
C ASP A 317 -3.63 -0.31 3.55
N ILE A 318 -3.76 -1.59 3.19
CA ILE A 318 -3.02 -2.69 3.83
C ILE A 318 -1.51 -2.52 3.67
N PHE A 319 -1.06 -1.83 2.60
CA PHE A 319 0.34 -1.55 2.27
C PHE A 319 0.74 -0.10 2.56
N ASN A 320 0.10 0.55 3.52
CA ASN A 320 0.26 1.98 3.80
C ASN A 320 1.70 2.45 4.13
N ARG A 321 2.60 1.53 4.51
CA ARG A 321 4.03 1.84 4.71
C ARG A 321 4.80 1.93 3.40
N SER A 322 4.36 1.19 2.38
CA SER A 322 5.13 0.94 1.18
C SER A 322 5.30 2.14 0.24
N PRO A 323 4.30 2.97 -0.07
CA PRO A 323 4.43 3.96 -1.14
C PRO A 323 5.60 4.92 -0.97
N LEU A 324 5.75 5.51 0.22
CA LEU A 324 6.83 6.44 0.53
C LEU A 324 8.19 5.73 0.59
N ARG A 325 8.25 4.51 1.13
CA ARG A 325 9.47 3.72 1.19
C ARG A 325 9.94 3.23 -0.18
N ILE A 326 9.01 2.86 -1.06
CA ILE A 326 9.32 2.52 -2.46
C ILE A 326 9.87 3.77 -3.17
N TYR A 327 9.23 4.93 -2.97
CA TYR A 327 9.70 6.20 -3.52
C TYR A 327 11.14 6.52 -3.09
N GLU A 328 11.47 6.32 -1.82
CA GLU A 328 12.82 6.56 -1.29
C GLU A 328 13.86 5.62 -1.90
N GLN A 329 13.53 4.33 -2.06
CA GLN A 329 14.48 3.30 -2.52
C GLN A 329 14.74 3.32 -4.02
N ILE A 330 13.83 3.87 -4.84
CA ILE A 330 14.05 3.99 -6.28
C ILE A 330 15.10 5.08 -6.53
N ASP A 331 16.21 4.71 -7.18
CA ASP A 331 17.35 5.61 -7.44
C ASP A 331 17.20 6.32 -8.79
N VAL A 332 16.17 7.15 -8.92
CA VAL A 332 16.02 8.10 -10.04
C VAL A 332 15.69 9.48 -9.48
N PRO A 333 16.07 10.57 -10.18
CA PRO A 333 15.84 11.92 -9.66
C PRO A 333 14.34 12.25 -9.51
N PRO A 334 13.99 13.17 -8.60
CA PRO A 334 12.67 13.77 -8.53
C PRO A 334 12.19 14.26 -9.90
N GLY A 335 10.88 14.20 -10.17
CA GLY A 335 10.31 14.43 -11.51
C GLY A 335 10.29 13.17 -12.38
N ARG A 336 11.28 12.27 -12.25
CA ARG A 336 11.26 10.91 -12.83
C ARG A 336 10.76 9.85 -11.84
N LYS A 337 10.55 10.19 -10.59
CA LYS A 337 9.76 9.41 -9.62
C LYS A 337 8.77 10.32 -8.93
N GLN A 338 7.57 9.84 -8.75
CA GLN A 338 6.50 10.56 -8.06
C GLN A 338 5.72 9.60 -7.18
N VAL A 339 5.24 10.10 -6.04
CA VAL A 339 4.35 9.36 -5.16
C VAL A 339 3.16 10.22 -4.78
N LEU A 340 1.97 9.63 -4.86
CA LEU A 340 0.72 10.21 -4.44
C LEU A 340 0.10 9.32 -3.36
N VAL A 341 -0.20 9.90 -2.19
CA VAL A 341 -0.82 9.16 -1.08
C VAL A 341 -2.14 9.82 -0.71
N ASP A 342 -3.22 9.07 -0.89
CA ASP A 342 -4.58 9.49 -0.55
C ASP A 342 -5.07 8.90 0.79
N ASN A 343 -6.34 9.11 1.13
CA ASN A 343 -6.94 8.56 2.34
C ASN A 343 -7.83 7.34 2.02
N SER A 344 -7.41 6.51 1.05
CA SER A 344 -8.15 5.34 0.58
C SER A 344 -7.82 4.06 1.34
N PHE A 345 -8.71 3.07 1.19
CA PHE A 345 -8.49 1.67 1.48
C PHE A 345 -8.06 0.95 0.20
N HIS A 346 -7.52 -0.26 0.33
CA HIS A 346 -6.96 -1.06 -0.76
C HIS A 346 -7.86 -1.23 -2.00
N PHE A 347 -9.17 -1.35 -1.82
CA PHE A 347 -10.12 -1.48 -2.94
C PHE A 347 -10.78 -0.15 -3.33
N THR A 348 -10.30 0.98 -2.81
CA THR A 348 -10.86 2.30 -3.10
C THR A 348 -9.80 3.34 -3.49
N PRO A 349 -8.75 2.98 -4.29
CA PRO A 349 -7.71 3.92 -4.66
C PRO A 349 -8.28 5.08 -5.47
N GLY A 350 -7.72 6.27 -5.28
CA GLY A 350 -8.14 7.47 -5.99
C GLY A 350 -9.53 7.97 -5.60
N PHE A 351 -9.94 7.71 -4.37
CA PHE A 351 -11.20 8.24 -3.85
C PHE A 351 -11.23 9.77 -3.91
N GLY A 352 -12.22 10.33 -4.61
CA GLY A 352 -12.37 11.78 -4.81
C GLY A 352 -11.50 12.40 -5.91
N PHE A 353 -10.65 11.63 -6.59
CA PHE A 353 -9.87 12.12 -7.73
C PHE A 353 -10.77 12.59 -8.88
N GLY A 354 -10.26 13.47 -9.74
CA GLY A 354 -11.01 14.02 -10.87
C GLY A 354 -12.01 15.11 -10.48
N THR A 355 -12.20 15.42 -9.19
CA THR A 355 -13.02 16.56 -8.74
C THR A 355 -12.18 17.85 -8.59
N ASN A 356 -12.82 19.02 -8.53
CA ASN A 356 -12.12 20.29 -8.44
C ASN A 356 -11.24 20.38 -7.18
N GLY A 357 -9.99 20.77 -7.36
CA GLY A 357 -9.02 20.91 -6.28
C GLY A 357 -8.31 19.60 -5.88
N ASN A 358 -8.86 18.46 -6.28
CA ASN A 358 -8.25 17.14 -6.04
C ASN A 358 -7.41 16.66 -7.22
N PRO A 359 -6.53 15.67 -7.05
CA PRO A 359 -5.76 15.08 -8.14
C PRO A 359 -6.62 14.67 -9.35
N PRO A 360 -6.06 14.61 -10.57
CA PRO A 360 -6.73 14.06 -11.74
C PRO A 360 -7.22 12.62 -11.49
N ALA A 361 -8.16 12.14 -12.30
CA ALA A 361 -8.59 10.74 -12.25
C ALA A 361 -7.40 9.80 -12.52
N LEU A 362 -7.42 8.59 -11.92
CA LEU A 362 -6.30 7.64 -12.02
C LEU A 362 -5.94 7.28 -13.45
N ASP A 363 -6.93 7.11 -14.32
CA ASP A 363 -6.71 6.84 -15.75
C ASP A 363 -6.10 8.02 -16.49
N GLU A 364 -6.46 9.26 -16.12
CA GLU A 364 -5.86 10.48 -16.66
C GLU A 364 -4.39 10.65 -16.21
N LEU A 365 -4.10 10.42 -14.91
CA LEU A 365 -2.74 10.42 -14.39
C LEU A 365 -1.86 9.38 -15.09
N GLN A 366 -2.40 8.16 -15.25
CA GLN A 366 -1.68 7.08 -15.96
C GLN A 366 -1.40 7.46 -17.41
N CYS A 367 -2.37 8.04 -18.13
CA CYS A 367 -2.18 8.54 -19.50
C CYS A 367 -1.12 9.63 -19.56
N ALA A 368 -1.22 10.64 -18.71
CA ALA A 368 -0.26 11.75 -18.69
C ALA A 368 1.16 11.26 -18.42
N TRP A 369 1.33 10.35 -17.42
CA TRP A 369 2.61 9.76 -17.08
C TRP A 369 3.23 8.98 -18.24
N LEU A 370 2.44 8.10 -18.87
CA LEU A 370 2.93 7.27 -19.97
C LEU A 370 3.19 8.09 -21.22
N ASN A 371 2.34 9.09 -21.54
CA ASN A 371 2.59 10.00 -22.67
C ASN A 371 3.92 10.76 -22.50
N ARG A 372 4.22 11.22 -21.28
CA ARG A 372 5.48 11.91 -20.99
C ARG A 372 6.69 11.01 -21.19
N TRP A 373 6.67 9.79 -20.65
CA TRP A 373 7.87 8.97 -20.54
C TRP A 373 8.02 7.88 -21.59
N VAL A 374 6.93 7.45 -22.24
CA VAL A 374 6.96 6.46 -23.32
C VAL A 374 6.94 7.15 -24.69
N ASN A 375 6.09 8.18 -24.85
CA ASN A 375 5.96 8.91 -26.11
C ASN A 375 6.81 10.20 -26.14
N ASN A 376 7.44 10.56 -25.03
CA ASN A 376 8.24 11.79 -24.89
C ASN A 376 7.41 13.08 -25.13
N GLU A 377 6.11 13.06 -24.77
CA GLU A 377 5.23 14.22 -24.90
C GLU A 377 5.44 15.19 -23.72
N SER A 378 5.56 16.48 -24.00
CA SER A 378 5.70 17.52 -22.97
C SER A 378 4.32 17.94 -22.47
N ASN A 379 3.85 17.40 -21.35
CA ASN A 379 2.55 17.69 -20.74
C ASN A 379 2.62 18.24 -19.31
N GLY A 380 3.83 18.44 -18.78
CA GLY A 380 4.08 19.05 -17.47
C GLY A 380 3.93 18.11 -16.27
N ILE A 381 3.64 16.82 -16.44
CA ILE A 381 3.47 15.89 -15.32
C ILE A 381 4.77 15.64 -14.55
N ASP A 382 5.91 15.81 -15.16
CA ASP A 382 7.22 15.75 -14.52
C ASP A 382 7.43 16.87 -13.49
N GLY A 383 6.70 17.99 -13.60
CA GLY A 383 6.63 19.05 -12.58
C GLY A 383 5.52 18.86 -11.51
N TYR A 384 4.73 17.81 -11.61
CA TYR A 384 3.72 17.47 -10.60
C TYR A 384 4.42 16.95 -9.35
N GLY A 385 4.45 17.72 -8.30
CA GLY A 385 5.29 17.57 -7.11
C GLY A 385 5.82 16.15 -6.86
N PRO A 386 7.07 15.92 -6.51
CA PRO A 386 7.54 14.56 -6.38
C PRO A 386 6.75 13.76 -5.34
N ILE A 387 6.17 14.44 -4.35
CA ILE A 387 5.37 13.85 -3.27
C ILE A 387 4.08 14.63 -3.12
N VAL A 388 2.95 14.02 -3.42
CA VAL A 388 1.61 14.60 -3.28
C VAL A 388 0.85 13.84 -2.21
N LEU A 389 0.45 14.51 -1.14
CA LEU A 389 -0.17 13.90 0.03
C LEU A 389 -1.54 14.51 0.32
N HIS A 390 -2.52 13.66 0.60
CA HIS A 390 -3.74 14.09 1.29
C HIS A 390 -3.46 14.09 2.79
N GLN A 391 -3.30 15.27 3.39
CA GLN A 391 -3.12 15.36 4.83
C GLN A 391 -4.35 14.78 5.54
N LEU A 392 -4.11 13.90 6.51
CA LEU A 392 -5.19 13.46 7.39
C LEU A 392 -5.74 14.68 8.15
N ASN A 393 -7.06 14.88 8.11
CA ASN A 393 -7.72 16.08 8.65
C ASN A 393 -7.25 17.40 7.99
N GLY A 394 -6.76 17.36 6.76
CA GLY A 394 -6.25 18.55 6.07
C GLY A 394 -6.42 18.49 4.56
N PRO A 395 -5.90 19.50 3.84
CA PRO A 395 -5.98 19.57 2.38
C PRO A 395 -4.97 18.62 1.70
N TRP A 396 -5.07 18.55 0.38
CA TRP A 396 -4.01 18.04 -0.47
C TRP A 396 -2.82 19.00 -0.48
N VAL A 397 -1.62 18.47 -0.37
CA VAL A 397 -0.36 19.22 -0.40
C VAL A 397 0.64 18.58 -1.35
N ALA A 398 1.45 19.42 -2.01
CA ALA A 398 2.63 18.97 -2.74
C ALA A 398 3.88 19.22 -1.87
N ARG A 399 4.82 18.27 -1.89
CA ARG A 399 6.08 18.31 -1.12
C ARG A 399 7.24 17.94 -2.03
N THR A 400 8.40 18.52 -1.75
CA THR A 400 9.68 18.11 -2.36
C THR A 400 10.36 17.01 -1.55
N GLU A 401 10.11 16.99 -0.24
CA GLU A 401 10.70 16.05 0.72
C GLU A 401 9.65 15.55 1.71
N PHE A 402 9.89 14.36 2.25
CA PHE A 402 9.11 13.77 3.33
C PHE A 402 10.04 12.98 4.26
N PRO A 403 10.00 13.20 5.60
CA PRO A 403 9.16 14.19 6.31
C PRO A 403 9.39 15.64 5.86
N HIS A 404 8.43 16.53 6.17
CA HIS A 404 8.58 17.95 5.85
C HIS A 404 9.87 18.51 6.49
N PRO A 405 10.71 19.29 5.78
CA PRO A 405 12.02 19.75 6.29
C PRO A 405 11.95 20.57 7.58
N ALA A 406 10.83 21.27 7.82
CA ALA A 406 10.61 22.01 9.06
C ALA A 406 10.12 21.15 10.23
N ALA A 407 9.83 19.86 10.00
CA ALA A 407 9.36 18.99 11.07
C ALA A 407 10.50 18.65 12.03
N GLN A 408 10.27 18.89 13.32
CA GLN A 408 11.24 18.65 14.38
C GLN A 408 10.77 17.49 15.27
N PRO A 409 11.66 16.62 15.73
CA PRO A 409 11.31 15.54 16.63
C PRO A 409 10.91 16.07 18.02
N VAL A 410 9.81 15.57 18.54
CA VAL A 410 9.29 15.87 19.86
C VAL A 410 9.04 14.57 20.62
N ARG A 411 9.45 14.53 21.91
CA ARG A 411 9.09 13.45 22.83
C ARG A 411 7.87 13.83 23.67
N LEU A 412 6.88 12.94 23.65
CA LEU A 412 5.74 13.01 24.57
C LEU A 412 5.83 11.82 25.54
N TYR A 413 6.04 12.09 26.81
CA TYR A 413 6.26 11.10 27.86
C TYR A 413 4.91 10.54 28.35
N LEU A 414 4.87 9.22 28.55
CA LEU A 414 3.72 8.54 29.15
C LEU A 414 3.73 8.74 30.66
N SER A 415 2.55 9.04 31.23
CA SER A 415 2.29 9.05 32.67
C SER A 415 1.01 8.29 32.98
N ALA A 416 1.00 7.59 34.12
CA ALA A 416 -0.18 6.95 34.64
C ALA A 416 -1.19 7.94 35.26
N ASP A 417 -0.86 9.22 35.36
CA ASP A 417 -1.77 10.25 35.86
C ASP A 417 -2.97 10.41 34.93
N ASN A 418 -4.16 10.46 35.50
CA ASN A 418 -5.41 10.49 34.74
C ASN A 418 -5.51 11.77 33.89
N SER A 419 -5.73 11.62 32.59
CA SER A 419 -5.93 12.75 31.67
C SER A 419 -7.32 13.39 31.80
N GLY A 420 -8.31 12.66 32.32
CA GLY A 420 -9.70 13.07 32.40
C GLY A 420 -10.43 13.12 31.05
N SER A 421 -9.80 12.65 29.97
CA SER A 421 -10.35 12.78 28.62
C SER A 421 -10.81 11.46 27.99
N ALA A 422 -10.49 10.32 28.61
CA ALA A 422 -10.78 8.99 28.11
C ALA A 422 -11.44 8.07 29.16
N GLY A 423 -12.43 8.57 29.87
CA GLY A 423 -13.14 7.78 30.90
C GLY A 423 -13.85 6.53 30.40
N HIS A 424 -13.94 6.35 29.07
CA HIS A 424 -14.43 5.13 28.41
C HIS A 424 -13.34 4.06 28.21
N ALA A 425 -12.05 4.46 28.30
CA ALA A 425 -10.91 3.56 28.04
C ALA A 425 -10.70 2.55 29.19
N GLY A 426 -9.97 1.49 28.89
CA GLY A 426 -9.55 0.51 29.90
C GLY A 426 -8.61 1.12 30.94
N TYR A 427 -7.81 2.09 30.54
CA TYR A 427 -6.99 2.95 31.39
C TYR A 427 -6.86 4.34 30.73
N ASP A 428 -6.93 5.41 31.55
CA ASP A 428 -6.84 6.81 31.08
C ASP A 428 -5.60 7.49 31.66
N GLY A 429 -4.49 7.50 30.91
CA GLY A 429 -3.22 8.15 31.24
C GLY A 429 -3.00 9.45 30.49
N THR A 430 -1.88 10.09 30.72
CA THR A 430 -1.47 11.38 30.15
C THR A 430 -0.25 11.25 29.26
N LEU A 431 -0.21 12.00 28.14
CA LEU A 431 0.98 12.32 27.36
C LEU A 431 1.43 13.75 27.68
N ALA A 432 2.70 13.92 28.10
CA ALA A 432 3.24 15.20 28.52
C ALA A 432 4.65 15.45 27.97
N LEU A 433 5.08 16.72 27.97
CA LEU A 433 6.44 17.11 27.55
C LEU A 433 7.52 16.76 28.59
N SER A 434 7.15 16.31 29.77
CA SER A 434 8.07 15.90 30.84
C SER A 434 7.76 14.53 31.37
N SER A 435 8.80 13.78 31.74
CA SER A 435 8.66 12.46 32.38
C SER A 435 8.05 12.58 33.77
N PRO A 436 7.21 11.62 34.21
CA PRO A 436 6.66 11.61 35.55
C PRO A 436 7.78 11.49 36.60
N PRO A 437 7.60 12.11 37.78
CA PRO A 437 8.67 12.18 38.79
C PRO A 437 8.83 10.88 39.61
N ALA A 438 7.89 9.95 39.53
CA ALA A 438 7.86 8.74 40.32
C ALA A 438 7.63 7.48 39.47
N ASP A 439 7.96 6.32 40.03
CA ASP A 439 7.72 5.03 39.42
C ASP A 439 6.22 4.76 39.31
N GLN A 440 5.81 4.30 38.15
CA GLN A 440 4.42 3.95 37.83
C GLN A 440 4.39 2.64 37.04
N SER A 441 3.31 1.89 37.15
CA SER A 441 3.10 0.70 36.32
C SER A 441 1.63 0.58 35.93
N ILE A 442 1.40 0.13 34.69
CA ILE A 442 0.07 0.01 34.11
C ILE A 442 -0.08 -1.39 33.53
N ALA A 443 -0.91 -2.21 34.13
CA ALA A 443 -1.32 -3.49 33.55
C ALA A 443 -2.32 -3.24 32.43
N LEU A 444 -2.06 -3.81 31.26
CA LEU A 444 -2.94 -3.65 30.11
C LEU A 444 -4.21 -4.50 30.28
N PRO A 445 -5.38 -3.96 29.88
CA PRO A 445 -6.59 -4.76 29.78
C PRO A 445 -6.37 -5.95 28.83
N HIS A 446 -6.63 -7.16 29.33
CA HIS A 446 -6.51 -8.35 28.47
C HIS A 446 -7.69 -8.43 27.49
N SER A 447 -7.39 -8.40 26.20
CA SER A 447 -8.37 -8.60 25.15
C SER A 447 -7.73 -9.34 23.98
N GLY A 448 -8.40 -10.38 23.48
CA GLY A 448 -7.98 -11.09 22.26
C GLY A 448 -8.44 -10.42 20.96
N VAL A 449 -9.23 -9.34 21.04
CA VAL A 449 -9.87 -8.68 19.89
C VAL A 449 -9.86 -7.17 20.08
N GLN A 450 -9.56 -6.45 19.02
CA GLN A 450 -9.69 -5.00 18.93
C GLN A 450 -10.97 -4.64 18.14
N LEU A 451 -11.95 -4.05 18.80
CA LEU A 451 -13.24 -3.70 18.20
C LEU A 451 -13.21 -2.36 17.44
N SER A 452 -12.28 -2.22 16.49
CA SER A 452 -12.15 -1.05 15.64
C SER A 452 -12.83 -1.28 14.28
N SER A 453 -13.69 -0.34 13.87
CA SER A 453 -14.31 -0.35 12.53
C SER A 453 -13.27 -0.04 11.45
N ASP A 454 -12.36 0.88 11.73
CA ASP A 454 -11.27 1.26 10.83
C ASP A 454 -10.29 0.09 10.64
N ASN A 455 -9.92 -0.59 11.72
CA ASN A 455 -9.04 -1.77 11.66
C ASN A 455 -9.68 -2.92 10.84
N THR A 456 -11.00 -3.10 10.97
CA THR A 456 -11.76 -4.06 10.17
C THR A 456 -11.81 -3.65 8.70
N ALA A 457 -11.99 -2.36 8.42
CA ALA A 457 -11.99 -1.84 7.06
C ALA A 457 -10.62 -2.04 6.39
N ILE A 458 -9.53 -1.71 7.08
CA ILE A 458 -8.17 -1.95 6.59
C ILE A 458 -7.96 -3.46 6.32
N ALA A 459 -8.30 -4.33 7.29
CA ALA A 459 -8.13 -5.78 7.16
C ALA A 459 -8.91 -6.41 6.00
N THR A 460 -9.98 -5.77 5.56
CA THR A 460 -10.80 -6.20 4.42
C THR A 460 -10.56 -5.38 3.16
N GLY A 461 -9.51 -4.53 3.14
CA GLY A 461 -9.23 -3.62 2.02
C GLY A 461 -10.35 -2.63 1.72
N GLY A 462 -11.20 -2.32 2.70
CA GLY A 462 -12.37 -1.45 2.55
C GLY A 462 -13.68 -2.19 2.25
N LEU A 463 -13.67 -3.49 1.91
CA LEU A 463 -14.89 -4.22 1.55
C LEU A 463 -15.93 -4.25 2.68
N SER A 464 -15.53 -4.28 3.94
CA SER A 464 -16.47 -4.26 5.07
C SER A 464 -17.31 -2.97 5.11
N THR A 465 -16.84 -1.90 4.53
CA THR A 465 -17.58 -0.63 4.47
C THR A 465 -18.83 -0.71 3.58
N LEU A 466 -18.86 -1.69 2.65
CA LEU A 466 -20.02 -1.95 1.77
C LEU A 466 -21.20 -2.58 2.52
N PHE A 467 -20.92 -3.33 3.58
CA PHE A 467 -21.92 -4.15 4.28
C PHE A 467 -22.39 -3.54 5.61
N GLY A 468 -21.84 -2.41 6.01
CA GLY A 468 -22.17 -1.77 7.27
C GLY A 468 -21.83 -0.28 7.29
N ARG A 469 -22.32 0.42 8.31
CA ARG A 469 -21.95 1.81 8.56
C ARG A 469 -20.50 1.85 9.04
N TYR A 470 -19.60 2.37 8.22
CA TYR A 470 -18.25 2.66 8.63
C TYR A 470 -18.26 3.74 9.71
N ASN A 471 -17.53 3.54 10.78
CA ASN A 471 -17.31 4.50 11.84
C ASN A 471 -15.83 4.57 12.17
N ALA A 472 -15.20 5.69 11.85
CA ALA A 472 -13.77 5.91 12.12
C ALA A 472 -13.45 6.15 13.61
N ASP A 473 -14.45 6.30 14.47
CA ASP A 473 -14.29 6.59 15.89
C ASP A 473 -13.75 5.39 16.68
N GLU A 474 -12.53 5.51 17.17
CA GLU A 474 -11.79 4.48 17.91
C GLU A 474 -12.21 4.34 19.38
N ARG A 475 -13.11 5.17 19.92
CA ARG A 475 -13.54 5.06 21.34
C ARG A 475 -14.07 3.69 21.72
N ARG A 476 -14.60 2.93 20.74
CA ARG A 476 -15.02 1.55 20.98
C ARG A 476 -13.82 0.62 21.18
N ALA A 477 -12.75 0.79 20.43
CA ALA A 477 -11.51 0.02 20.56
C ALA A 477 -10.74 0.40 21.83
N GLU A 478 -10.78 1.67 22.19
CA GLU A 478 -10.10 2.22 23.37
C GLU A 478 -10.62 1.61 24.70
N LYS A 479 -11.82 1.03 24.74
CA LYS A 479 -12.35 0.31 25.92
C LYS A 479 -11.46 -0.85 26.37
N SER A 480 -10.67 -1.42 25.47
CA SER A 480 -9.70 -2.49 25.74
C SER A 480 -8.25 -2.02 25.68
N ALA A 481 -8.00 -0.72 25.77
CA ALA A 481 -6.68 -0.10 25.67
C ALA A 481 -6.28 0.61 26.96
N ALA A 482 -4.98 0.71 27.21
CA ALA A 482 -4.43 1.80 27.98
C ALA A 482 -4.22 2.99 27.04
N THR A 483 -4.87 4.12 27.33
CA THR A 483 -4.78 5.34 26.54
C THR A 483 -3.93 6.38 27.28
N PHE A 484 -3.23 7.20 26.49
CA PHE A 484 -2.44 8.32 27.00
C PHE A 484 -2.76 9.53 26.13
N THR A 485 -3.25 10.62 26.75
CA THR A 485 -3.79 11.77 26.00
C THR A 485 -3.10 13.06 26.37
N THR A 486 -2.77 13.89 25.37
CA THR A 486 -2.19 15.24 25.60
C THR A 486 -3.21 16.21 26.15
N ILE A 487 -2.76 17.35 26.69
CA ILE A 487 -3.58 18.54 26.78
C ILE A 487 -4.01 19.00 25.39
N PRO A 488 -5.04 19.86 25.22
CA PRO A 488 -5.40 20.42 23.92
C PRO A 488 -4.24 21.20 23.29
N PHE A 489 -4.06 21.05 21.98
CA PHE A 489 -3.10 21.84 21.22
C PHE A 489 -3.49 23.32 21.25
N ALA A 490 -2.49 24.19 21.49
CA ALA A 490 -2.71 25.64 21.56
C ALA A 490 -2.72 26.28 20.16
N THR A 491 -2.10 25.64 19.18
CA THR A 491 -1.96 26.11 17.79
C THR A 491 -2.14 24.94 16.82
N ASP A 492 -2.59 25.26 15.61
CA ASP A 492 -2.64 24.27 14.53
C ASP A 492 -1.24 23.73 14.25
N THR A 493 -1.11 22.42 14.26
CA THR A 493 0.16 21.72 14.14
C THR A 493 0.05 20.64 13.08
N VAL A 494 1.12 20.41 12.32
CA VAL A 494 1.19 19.32 11.35
C VAL A 494 2.17 18.27 11.84
N LEU A 495 1.73 17.03 11.93
CA LEU A 495 2.59 15.87 12.09
C LEU A 495 3.09 15.44 10.71
N SER A 496 4.39 15.18 10.56
CA SER A 496 4.98 14.75 9.28
C SER A 496 6.10 13.76 9.51
N GLY A 497 5.90 12.53 9.09
CA GLY A 497 6.91 11.49 9.12
C GLY A 497 6.55 10.23 9.91
N PRO A 498 7.53 9.33 10.07
CA PRO A 498 7.42 8.15 10.91
C PRO A 498 7.43 8.52 12.39
N MET A 499 7.02 7.59 13.24
CA MET A 499 6.92 7.77 14.69
C MET A 499 7.38 6.51 15.42
N ASN A 500 7.88 6.67 16.64
CA ASN A 500 8.33 5.58 17.50
C ASN A 500 7.66 5.65 18.87
N VAL A 501 7.15 4.53 19.36
CA VAL A 501 6.73 4.36 20.76
C VAL A 501 7.79 3.55 21.50
N HIS A 502 8.49 4.21 22.40
CA HIS A 502 9.53 3.64 23.23
C HIS A 502 8.96 3.24 24.60
N LEU A 503 9.04 1.96 24.95
CA LEU A 503 8.48 1.42 26.19
C LEU A 503 9.49 0.57 26.93
N PHE A 504 9.35 0.55 28.27
CA PHE A 504 9.86 -0.49 29.15
C PHE A 504 8.69 -1.35 29.60
N VAL A 505 8.77 -2.65 29.34
CA VAL A 505 7.63 -3.56 29.48
C VAL A 505 8.02 -4.87 30.12
N GLU A 506 7.05 -5.51 30.75
CA GLU A 506 7.17 -6.87 31.24
C GLU A 506 5.92 -7.68 30.91
N THR A 507 6.03 -9.00 31.01
CA THR A 507 4.90 -9.92 30.90
C THR A 507 5.04 -11.08 31.87
N THR A 508 3.92 -11.65 32.29
CA THR A 508 3.91 -12.91 33.08
C THR A 508 4.03 -14.14 32.16
N GLY A 509 4.01 -13.97 30.86
CA GLY A 509 4.17 -15.02 29.85
C GLY A 509 5.56 -15.07 29.22
N HIS A 510 5.74 -15.96 28.26
CA HIS A 510 6.95 -16.11 27.46
C HIS A 510 6.84 -15.41 26.08
N GLU A 511 5.80 -14.66 25.86
CA GLU A 511 5.58 -13.80 24.68
C GLU A 511 4.60 -12.68 25.04
N ALA A 512 4.75 -11.53 24.37
CA ALA A 512 3.82 -10.43 24.47
C ALA A 512 3.62 -9.76 23.11
N VAL A 513 2.42 -9.27 22.88
CA VAL A 513 2.02 -8.54 21.68
C VAL A 513 1.73 -7.10 22.05
N TRP A 514 2.39 -6.17 21.40
CA TRP A 514 2.21 -4.73 21.58
C TRP A 514 1.61 -4.12 20.34
N VAL A 515 0.44 -3.53 20.48
CA VAL A 515 -0.28 -2.84 19.41
C VAL A 515 -0.48 -1.40 19.82
N VAL A 516 0.00 -0.48 19.03
CA VAL A 516 -0.09 0.95 19.28
C VAL A 516 -0.90 1.65 18.20
N THR A 517 -1.75 2.58 18.60
CA THR A 517 -2.54 3.42 17.69
C THR A 517 -2.44 4.87 18.15
N LEU A 518 -2.01 5.76 17.27
CA LEU A 518 -2.05 7.19 17.50
C LEU A 518 -3.29 7.77 16.83
N SER A 519 -4.10 8.46 17.61
CA SER A 519 -5.36 9.08 17.18
C SER A 519 -5.36 10.58 17.40
N ARG A 520 -6.02 11.33 16.50
CA ARG A 520 -6.49 12.68 16.76
C ARG A 520 -7.81 12.61 17.52
N VAL A 521 -7.91 13.31 18.62
CA VAL A 521 -9.15 13.46 19.40
C VAL A 521 -9.68 14.86 19.16
N ALA A 522 -10.78 14.95 18.44
CA ALA A 522 -11.47 16.20 18.16
C ALA A 522 -12.10 16.80 19.43
N ARG A 523 -12.49 18.08 19.38
CA ARG A 523 -13.11 18.81 20.52
C ARG A 523 -14.38 18.16 21.05
N ASP A 524 -15.12 17.43 20.21
CA ASP A 524 -16.31 16.66 20.59
C ASP A 524 -15.99 15.29 21.22
N GLY A 525 -14.70 14.96 21.35
CA GLY A 525 -14.21 13.69 21.89
C GLY A 525 -14.13 12.55 20.88
N THR A 526 -14.48 12.75 19.61
CA THR A 526 -14.32 11.76 18.54
C THR A 526 -12.84 11.45 18.35
N SER A 527 -12.47 10.18 18.40
CA SER A 527 -11.09 9.69 18.30
C SER A 527 -10.85 9.03 16.94
N ILE A 528 -10.03 9.62 16.09
CA ILE A 528 -9.76 9.15 14.73
C ILE A 528 -8.31 8.69 14.62
N ALA A 529 -8.10 7.42 14.28
CA ALA A 529 -6.76 6.87 14.12
C ALA A 529 -6.02 7.48 12.92
N MET A 530 -4.75 7.82 13.14
CA MET A 530 -3.85 8.38 12.12
C MET A 530 -2.70 7.42 11.78
N ALA A 531 -2.11 6.78 12.79
CA ALA A 531 -0.97 5.88 12.61
C ALA A 531 -1.08 4.67 13.53
N ARG A 532 -0.52 3.54 13.11
CA ARG A 532 -0.52 2.29 13.86
C ARG A 532 0.83 1.58 13.76
N GLY A 533 1.14 0.81 14.81
CA GLY A 533 2.30 -0.05 14.86
C GLY A 533 2.01 -1.32 15.66
N THR A 534 2.76 -2.38 15.36
CA THR A 534 2.68 -3.64 16.10
C THR A 534 4.06 -4.27 16.24
N LEU A 535 4.32 -4.92 17.38
CA LEU A 535 5.55 -5.69 17.56
C LEU A 535 5.34 -6.78 18.61
N ARG A 536 5.94 -7.95 18.38
CA ARG A 536 6.09 -9.02 19.37
C ARG A 536 7.34 -8.75 20.21
N SER A 537 7.24 -8.99 21.53
CA SER A 537 8.39 -8.83 22.43
C SER A 537 9.62 -9.66 22.02
N ALA A 538 9.41 -10.87 21.52
CA ALA A 538 10.52 -11.71 21.09
C ALA A 538 11.26 -11.15 19.85
N LEU A 539 10.66 -10.26 19.08
CA LEU A 539 11.24 -9.65 17.87
C LEU A 539 11.72 -8.21 18.08
N ARG A 540 12.01 -7.83 19.34
CA ARG A 540 12.38 -6.47 19.74
C ARG A 540 13.81 -6.05 19.38
N GLU A 541 14.64 -6.95 18.85
CA GLU A 541 15.98 -6.58 18.40
C GLU A 541 15.92 -5.42 17.41
N LEU A 542 16.68 -4.37 17.68
CA LEU A 542 16.72 -3.18 16.84
C LEU A 542 17.83 -3.31 15.79
N ASP A 543 17.46 -3.08 14.54
CA ASP A 543 18.41 -2.92 13.44
C ASP A 543 18.83 -1.45 13.37
N GLU A 544 19.85 -1.11 14.16
CA GLU A 544 20.36 0.27 14.27
C GLU A 544 20.78 0.85 12.93
N ALA A 545 21.36 0.04 12.05
CA ALA A 545 21.90 0.49 10.77
C ALA A 545 20.79 0.90 9.77
N ASN A 546 19.63 0.26 9.85
CA ASN A 546 18.49 0.54 8.98
C ASN A 546 17.41 1.39 9.66
N SER A 547 17.58 1.71 10.94
CA SER A 547 16.70 2.60 11.69
C SER A 547 16.97 4.06 11.34
N ARG A 548 15.90 4.90 11.38
CA ARG A 548 16.03 6.34 11.06
C ARG A 548 16.00 7.18 12.32
N TYR A 549 16.91 8.17 12.34
CA TYR A 549 17.04 9.14 13.40
C TYR A 549 16.86 10.57 12.86
N ALA A 550 16.29 11.45 13.67
CA ALA A 550 16.24 12.89 13.45
C ALA A 550 16.72 13.59 14.74
N ASP A 551 17.70 14.49 14.64
CA ASP A 551 18.31 15.19 15.76
C ASP A 551 18.70 14.28 16.95
N GLY A 552 19.15 13.05 16.65
CA GLY A 552 19.50 12.03 17.63
C GLY A 552 18.33 11.24 18.22
N GLU A 553 17.10 11.55 17.82
CA GLU A 553 15.88 10.83 18.23
C GLU A 553 15.58 9.69 17.26
N LEU A 554 15.29 8.49 17.79
CA LEU A 554 14.83 7.35 17.01
C LEU A 554 13.38 7.59 16.58
N ILE A 555 13.17 7.90 15.31
CA ILE A 555 11.84 8.18 14.74
C ILE A 555 11.25 7.01 13.97
N GLU A 556 12.09 6.12 13.40
CA GLU A 556 11.63 4.94 12.67
C GLU A 556 12.49 3.73 13.03
N PRO A 557 12.12 2.96 14.07
CA PRO A 557 12.81 1.74 14.41
C PRO A 557 12.61 0.68 13.32
N GLN A 558 13.68 0.00 12.97
CA GLN A 558 13.65 -1.18 12.12
C GLN A 558 14.05 -2.41 12.94
N HIS A 559 13.44 -3.54 12.62
CA HIS A 559 13.71 -4.83 13.26
C HIS A 559 14.09 -5.85 12.19
N PRO A 560 15.08 -6.73 12.42
CA PRO A 560 15.45 -7.75 11.44
C PRO A 560 14.29 -8.70 11.13
N LEU A 561 13.48 -9.05 12.14
CA LEU A 561 12.34 -9.97 12.08
C LEU A 561 12.73 -11.38 11.58
N THR A 562 13.97 -11.78 11.75
CA THR A 562 14.48 -13.12 11.43
C THR A 562 14.39 -14.08 12.62
N ALA A 563 14.55 -15.36 12.38
CA ALA A 563 14.59 -16.35 13.47
C ALA A 563 15.82 -16.16 14.38
N GLU A 564 16.94 -15.71 13.82
CA GLU A 564 18.20 -15.46 14.52
C GLU A 564 18.10 -14.22 15.43
N SER A 565 17.24 -13.25 15.11
CA SER A 565 17.00 -12.05 15.91
C SER A 565 16.01 -12.24 17.07
N LEU A 566 15.55 -13.47 17.29
CA LEU A 566 14.66 -13.76 18.41
C LEU A 566 15.38 -13.56 19.75
N GLN A 567 14.77 -12.76 20.61
CA GLN A 567 15.23 -12.54 21.98
C GLN A 567 14.29 -13.22 22.96
N GLU A 568 14.85 -13.93 23.92
CA GLU A 568 14.05 -14.60 24.97
C GLU A 568 13.21 -13.59 25.74
N VAL A 569 11.95 -13.94 25.99
CA VAL A 569 11.03 -13.19 26.85
C VAL A 569 10.84 -14.00 28.13
N ARG A 570 11.38 -13.49 29.25
CA ARG A 570 11.28 -14.13 30.56
C ARG A 570 10.17 -13.49 31.37
N PRO A 571 9.30 -14.30 31.98
CA PRO A 571 8.26 -13.80 32.88
C PRO A 571 8.80 -12.90 33.99
N GLY A 572 8.24 -11.70 34.13
CA GLY A 572 8.63 -10.72 35.17
C GLY A 572 9.93 -9.96 34.88
N GLU A 573 10.60 -10.21 33.74
CA GLU A 573 11.77 -9.43 33.33
C GLU A 573 11.35 -8.20 32.53
N ILE A 574 11.82 -7.02 32.95
CA ILE A 574 11.60 -5.75 32.25
C ILE A 574 12.54 -5.66 31.07
N HIS A 575 12.02 -5.43 29.89
CA HIS A 575 12.79 -5.18 28.68
C HIS A 575 12.31 -3.95 27.91
N ARG A 576 13.22 -3.38 27.13
CA ARG A 576 12.96 -2.27 26.23
C ARG A 576 12.31 -2.78 24.93
N ILE A 577 11.37 -2.03 24.41
CA ILE A 577 10.77 -2.24 23.08
C ILE A 577 10.55 -0.91 22.40
N ASP A 578 10.92 -0.82 21.12
CA ASP A 578 10.68 0.32 20.25
C ASP A 578 9.71 -0.10 19.14
N ILE A 579 8.55 0.55 19.05
CA ILE A 579 7.47 0.16 18.13
C ILE A 579 7.27 1.26 17.09
N GLY A 580 7.70 1.02 15.86
CA GLY A 580 7.46 1.94 14.76
C GLY A 580 5.99 1.98 14.36
N LEU A 581 5.44 3.19 14.26
CA LEU A 581 4.17 3.45 13.60
C LEU A 581 4.43 3.80 12.13
N ASN A 582 3.44 3.50 11.27
CA ASN A 582 3.54 3.95 9.88
C ASN A 582 3.59 5.48 9.81
N ALA A 583 4.39 5.97 8.88
CA ALA A 583 4.53 7.39 8.60
C ALA A 583 3.19 8.02 8.23
N THR A 584 2.99 9.29 8.56
CA THR A 584 1.77 10.03 8.26
C THR A 584 2.05 11.51 8.02
N GLU A 585 1.14 12.17 7.35
CA GLU A 585 1.03 13.62 7.26
C GLU A 585 -0.37 14.00 7.77
N ALA A 586 -0.47 14.69 8.91
CA ALA A 586 -1.75 14.92 9.59
C ALA A 586 -1.83 16.32 10.21
N VAL A 587 -2.99 16.96 10.10
CA VAL A 587 -3.27 18.25 10.76
C VAL A 587 -3.94 18.01 12.10
N ILE A 588 -3.42 18.63 13.14
CA ILE A 588 -3.98 18.70 14.47
C ILE A 588 -4.46 20.14 14.68
N ASP A 589 -5.75 20.35 14.71
CA ASP A 589 -6.33 21.68 14.89
C ASP A 589 -6.20 22.16 16.34
N THR A 590 -6.14 23.47 16.52
CA THR A 590 -6.21 24.11 17.84
C THR A 590 -7.38 23.56 18.64
N GLY A 591 -7.12 23.09 19.86
CA GLY A 591 -8.13 22.50 20.75
C GLY A 591 -8.31 20.99 20.61
N ASP A 592 -7.78 20.35 19.56
CA ASP A 592 -7.71 18.90 19.45
C ASP A 592 -6.62 18.33 20.35
N ARG A 593 -6.60 17.02 20.52
CA ARG A 593 -5.60 16.30 21.32
C ARG A 593 -5.00 15.14 20.53
N LEU A 594 -3.81 14.71 20.92
CA LEU A 594 -3.26 13.42 20.52
C LEU A 594 -3.57 12.38 21.60
N ARG A 595 -3.90 11.17 21.18
CA ARG A 595 -4.11 10.02 22.04
C ARG A 595 -3.35 8.81 21.51
N LEU A 596 -2.45 8.29 22.33
CA LEU A 596 -1.78 7.01 22.10
C LEU A 596 -2.57 5.93 22.83
N SER A 597 -3.02 4.91 22.10
CA SER A 597 -3.67 3.72 22.65
C SER A 597 -2.74 2.52 22.54
N ILE A 598 -2.55 1.77 23.62
CA ILE A 598 -1.70 0.57 23.72
C ILE A 598 -2.57 -0.61 24.10
N GLN A 599 -2.47 -1.71 23.32
CA GLN A 599 -3.30 -2.91 23.43
C GLN A 599 -2.49 -4.19 23.23
N CYS A 600 -3.06 -5.33 23.65
CA CYS A 600 -2.47 -6.66 23.54
C CYS A 600 -2.88 -7.43 22.28
N ALA A 601 -3.72 -6.89 21.43
CA ALA A 601 -4.28 -7.54 20.24
C ALA A 601 -4.60 -6.56 19.13
N SER A 602 -4.54 -7.02 17.89
CA SER A 602 -4.87 -6.25 16.67
C SER A 602 -5.89 -6.97 15.77
N PHE A 603 -6.47 -8.10 16.21
CA PHE A 603 -7.49 -8.79 15.43
C PHE A 603 -8.74 -7.90 15.21
N PRO A 604 -9.28 -7.79 13.99
CA PRO A 604 -9.09 -8.64 12.81
C PRO A 604 -7.95 -8.23 11.86
N ARG A 605 -7.23 -7.13 12.10
CA ARG A 605 -6.15 -6.70 11.21
C ARG A 605 -4.96 -7.66 11.22
N HIS A 606 -4.52 -8.03 12.42
CA HIS A 606 -3.43 -8.98 12.61
C HIS A 606 -3.83 -10.04 13.65
N ALA A 607 -3.25 -11.21 13.53
CA ALA A 607 -3.46 -12.32 14.45
C ALA A 607 -2.12 -12.94 14.89
N LEU A 608 -2.02 -13.29 16.15
CA LEU A 608 -0.93 -14.13 16.63
C LEU A 608 -1.18 -15.58 16.19
N PRO A 609 -0.15 -16.31 15.70
CA PRO A 609 -0.27 -17.73 15.40
C PRO A 609 -0.89 -18.50 16.57
N LEU A 610 -1.78 -19.45 16.28
CA LEU A 610 -2.51 -20.17 17.32
C LEU A 610 -1.58 -20.92 18.28
N GLY A 611 -0.48 -21.50 17.75
CA GLY A 611 0.52 -22.18 18.54
C GLY A 611 1.22 -21.32 19.60
N MET A 612 1.27 -19.98 19.36
CA MET A 612 1.90 -19.02 20.28
C MET A 612 0.96 -18.49 21.37
N ARG A 613 -0.35 -18.63 21.24
CA ARG A 613 -1.33 -18.04 22.19
C ARG A 613 -1.15 -18.50 23.63
N ARG A 614 -0.67 -19.73 23.83
CA ARG A 614 -0.42 -20.29 25.18
C ARG A 614 0.81 -19.65 25.87
N SER A 615 1.66 -18.95 25.12
CA SER A 615 2.84 -18.26 25.65
C SER A 615 2.53 -16.85 26.14
N LEU A 616 1.33 -16.32 25.89
CA LEU A 616 0.93 -14.98 26.33
C LEU A 616 0.67 -14.94 27.82
N GLY A 617 0.94 -13.78 28.43
CA GLY A 617 0.65 -13.46 29.81
C GLY A 617 0.05 -12.06 29.96
N THR A 618 -0.14 -11.62 31.20
CA THR A 618 -0.49 -10.23 31.52
C THR A 618 0.68 -9.33 31.12
N GLN A 619 0.39 -8.27 30.40
CA GLN A 619 1.38 -7.29 29.92
C GLN A 619 1.30 -6.03 30.77
N THR A 620 2.46 -5.52 31.17
CA THR A 620 2.57 -4.32 32.01
C THR A 620 3.55 -3.34 31.40
N ILE A 621 3.19 -2.06 31.35
CA ILE A 621 4.07 -0.95 31.02
C ILE A 621 4.70 -0.47 32.32
N GLN A 622 6.03 -0.40 32.36
CA GLN A 622 6.81 0.08 33.51
C GLN A 622 7.35 1.47 33.19
N ILE A 623 6.89 2.48 33.91
CA ILE A 623 7.30 3.87 33.75
C ILE A 623 8.19 4.24 34.94
N HIS A 624 9.43 4.66 34.65
CA HIS A 624 10.40 5.05 35.66
C HIS A 624 11.10 6.34 35.24
N PRO A 625 11.34 7.31 36.12
CA PRO A 625 11.97 8.59 35.77
C PRO A 625 13.32 8.48 35.03
N ARG A 626 14.10 7.42 35.33
CA ARG A 626 15.38 7.13 34.65
C ARG A 626 15.26 6.18 33.46
N ARG A 627 14.08 5.63 33.21
CA ARG A 627 13.72 4.75 32.07
C ARG A 627 12.34 5.16 31.58
N PRO A 628 12.21 6.37 31.05
CA PRO A 628 10.91 6.91 30.66
C PRO A 628 10.34 6.17 29.44
N CYS A 629 9.02 5.99 29.43
CA CYS A 629 8.27 5.61 28.24
C CYS A 629 7.81 6.86 27.50
N TYR A 630 7.93 6.88 26.17
CA TYR A 630 7.56 8.06 25.37
C TYR A 630 7.17 7.70 23.95
N LEU A 631 6.43 8.59 23.32
CA LEU A 631 6.18 8.67 21.89
C LEU A 631 7.13 9.70 21.31
N THR A 632 7.90 9.34 20.28
CA THR A 632 8.61 10.30 19.42
C THR A 632 7.84 10.49 18.14
N LEU A 633 7.58 11.73 17.77
CA LEU A 633 6.96 12.14 16.52
C LEU A 633 7.65 13.39 15.98
N CYS A 634 7.47 13.69 14.69
CA CYS A 634 7.97 14.94 14.10
C CYS A 634 6.80 15.85 13.78
N GLU A 635 6.91 17.13 14.20
CA GLU A 635 5.86 18.13 14.03
C GLU A 635 6.42 19.50 13.61
N TYR A 636 5.55 20.30 13.00
CA TYR A 636 5.83 21.71 12.70
C TYR A 636 4.54 22.53 12.77
N PRO A 637 4.61 23.86 13.07
CA PRO A 637 3.45 24.74 13.05
C PRO A 637 2.82 24.79 11.66
N LYS A 638 1.49 24.66 11.58
CA LYS A 638 0.78 24.84 10.31
C LYS A 638 0.94 26.29 9.84
N GLN A 639 1.53 26.46 8.68
CA GLN A 639 1.62 27.79 8.05
C GLN A 639 0.22 28.24 7.64
N SER A 640 -0.12 29.50 7.97
CA SER A 640 -1.43 30.13 7.69
C SER A 640 -1.67 30.37 6.20
#